data_704979541305879db2f7eaf89dbc4b8e
#
_entry.id   704979541305879db2f7eaf89dbc4b8e
#
_cell.length_a   1.000
_cell.length_b   1.000
_cell.length_c   1.000
_cell.angle_alpha   90.00
_cell.angle_beta   90.00
_cell.angle_gamma   90.00
#
_symmetry.space_group_name_H-M   'P 1'
#
loop_
_entity.id
_entity.type
_entity.pdbx_description
1 polymer ?
#
loop_
_entity_poly.entity_id
_entity_poly.type
_entity_poly.pdbx_seq_one_letter_code
_entity_poly.pdbx_strand_id
1 'polypeptide(L)'
;MDVVEKVRNALGFNAERALPTPVHQLICDGLLFTEDHAEAWFTVGVQNLDTAAEAVWDESLDSVKKSMLQAVGESNCMIRIMWSEHRGEDYLRSVQGRYDASWGNGAAWARDYASKIDELHLPARTVMLGVNLGERTSGPARLMRKTEKAFGFQHGPVSDAELADAMVAARKILKVLAASPLAVELASVEAISWMLSRESGRAKARIPATGTVRGAALGHLLASKMVPHPDHVELFDEHDNLVAFKAILPIVSFPEELTAPGNADWVEVLSRITKIREVADGYGIRTEEVPVRADATIRFNNLSRQSAGKMVNEARRTAKEQRQSAAKGSAEEVPEEVEEAETANARLLTQIKKGGTFLVEQSSRVIVSASSLEELEENIDAVTHALGEEDIIVARGENEQRDLWLENLPGDALRVTDLNHIQTDNGFYGTFFWAGSRCGDEQAGMSGFVHGTTVEPFRSSISSAGERGDTTSTLYSGRSGRGKTTAMMLELLSDLVERPAWTVLFDWKGDTGGAALVARHYKIPASIVELGEEHSGAADMFRAFSRAQAPIAVQSMLMMQAKDRRQADVATSASLRFATEEAEEAEEPSTWGVIQRMAASNDADVQAFAAYLLDLAKTPIGRIVMGAPTANAGLSSEPGLWIVQAAGLSLPSPEISFSDWDAQQRLSVALIQGMTSFALGMSSSKALREMRKTVAVPEVHILLRATGGAAFLDQIARMGRAFNTSLVYDTQDCTSILSLPGLVEQLQGVRVFQLTTKAQQDAAAELLGLEPSEQTRARILALGRDETDIRKVAKGRALVRDWRDQVAEVQFTFPSRTVQELLSTDPNATKKKEEMES
;
A
#
# COMPACT_ATOMS: atom_id res chain seq x y z
N MET A 1 -36.21 6.61 -42.99
CA MET A 1 -37.35 6.24 -42.11
C MET A 1 -37.82 4.87 -42.47
N ASP A 2 -37.51 3.93 -41.58
CA ASP A 2 -37.73 2.50 -41.81
C ASP A 2 -39.24 2.19 -41.88
N VAL A 3 -39.65 1.24 -42.72
CA VAL A 3 -41.02 0.78 -42.89
C VAL A 3 -41.64 0.36 -41.54
N VAL A 4 -40.81 -0.17 -40.65
CA VAL A 4 -41.18 -0.59 -39.28
C VAL A 4 -41.60 0.63 -38.43
N GLU A 5 -40.93 1.77 -38.56
CA GLU A 5 -41.26 3.01 -37.84
C GLU A 5 -42.59 3.62 -38.32
N LYS A 6 -42.89 3.51 -39.64
CA LYS A 6 -44.17 3.91 -40.19
C LYS A 6 -45.33 3.04 -39.70
N VAL A 7 -45.14 1.73 -39.61
CA VAL A 7 -46.15 0.78 -39.12
C VAL A 7 -46.41 0.96 -37.62
N ARG A 8 -45.33 1.23 -36.83
CA ARG A 8 -45.45 1.50 -35.39
C ARG A 8 -46.21 2.79 -35.10
N ASN A 9 -45.96 3.85 -35.91
CA ASN A 9 -46.66 5.11 -35.78
C ASN A 9 -48.13 5.01 -36.22
N ALA A 10 -48.43 4.18 -37.24
CA ALA A 10 -49.80 3.94 -37.72
C ALA A 10 -50.64 3.10 -36.73
N LEU A 11 -50.02 2.27 -35.90
CA LEU A 11 -50.67 1.46 -34.87
C LEU A 11 -50.83 2.16 -33.52
N GLY A 12 -50.45 3.46 -33.42
CA GLY A 12 -50.64 4.27 -32.21
C GLY A 12 -49.70 3.95 -31.05
N PHE A 13 -48.63 3.20 -31.30
CA PHE A 13 -47.61 2.91 -30.30
C PHE A 13 -46.60 4.08 -30.17
N ASN A 14 -47.09 5.29 -30.02
CA ASN A 14 -46.31 6.44 -29.63
C ASN A 14 -46.14 6.44 -28.09
N ALA A 15 -45.31 5.54 -27.58
CA ALA A 15 -44.70 5.79 -26.28
C ALA A 15 -43.80 7.01 -26.43
N GLU A 16 -43.92 8.00 -25.53
CA GLU A 16 -42.88 9.01 -25.31
C GLU A 16 -41.55 8.30 -25.35
N ARG A 17 -40.61 8.76 -26.19
CA ARG A 17 -39.34 8.08 -26.42
C ARG A 17 -38.61 7.97 -25.10
N ALA A 18 -38.73 6.82 -24.45
CA ALA A 18 -37.76 6.45 -23.43
C ALA A 18 -36.35 6.54 -24.05
N LEU A 19 -35.36 6.97 -23.26
CA LEU A 19 -33.97 6.99 -23.71
C LEU A 19 -33.64 5.65 -24.38
N PRO A 20 -33.00 5.62 -25.55
CA PRO A 20 -32.60 4.38 -26.21
C PRO A 20 -31.39 3.72 -25.50
N THR A 21 -31.50 3.61 -24.19
CA THR A 21 -30.50 2.90 -23.37
C THR A 21 -30.67 1.40 -23.51
N PRO A 22 -29.60 0.63 -23.32
CA PRO A 22 -29.73 -0.82 -23.29
C PRO A 22 -30.67 -1.22 -22.16
N VAL A 23 -31.59 -2.13 -22.46
CA VAL A 23 -32.52 -2.63 -21.45
C VAL A 23 -31.81 -3.69 -20.63
N HIS A 24 -31.31 -3.27 -19.48
CA HIS A 24 -30.71 -4.18 -18.49
C HIS A 24 -31.82 -5.02 -17.83
N GLN A 25 -31.61 -6.32 -17.75
CA GLN A 25 -32.63 -7.25 -17.21
C GLN A 25 -32.19 -7.87 -15.90
N LEU A 26 -30.88 -8.17 -15.74
CA LEU A 26 -30.36 -8.87 -14.61
C LEU A 26 -28.89 -8.49 -14.35
N ILE A 27 -28.55 -8.24 -13.09
CA ILE A 27 -27.18 -8.27 -12.59
C ILE A 27 -27.09 -9.39 -11.56
N CYS A 28 -26.10 -10.22 -11.69
CA CYS A 28 -25.70 -11.21 -10.70
C CYS A 28 -24.17 -11.29 -10.68
N ASP A 29 -23.61 -12.11 -9.80
CA ASP A 29 -22.15 -12.17 -9.63
C ASP A 29 -21.43 -12.38 -10.95
N GLY A 30 -20.67 -11.38 -11.38
CA GLY A 30 -19.89 -11.37 -12.61
C GLY A 30 -20.69 -11.28 -13.92
N LEU A 31 -22.00 -11.14 -13.89
CA LEU A 31 -22.82 -11.12 -15.11
C LEU A 31 -23.76 -9.93 -15.17
N LEU A 32 -23.83 -9.34 -16.34
CA LEU A 32 -24.81 -8.33 -16.74
C LEU A 32 -25.56 -8.82 -17.96
N PHE A 33 -26.89 -8.93 -17.85
CA PHE A 33 -27.76 -9.29 -18.96
C PHE A 33 -28.50 -8.06 -19.44
N THR A 34 -28.43 -7.85 -20.74
CA THR A 34 -29.31 -6.94 -21.45
C THR A 34 -30.41 -7.74 -22.15
N GLU A 35 -31.28 -7.03 -22.89
CA GLU A 35 -32.29 -7.65 -23.71
C GLU A 35 -31.68 -8.57 -24.78
N ASP A 36 -30.57 -8.15 -25.39
CA ASP A 36 -30.01 -8.79 -26.58
C ASP A 36 -28.85 -9.74 -26.30
N HIS A 37 -28.03 -9.48 -25.27
CA HIS A 37 -26.79 -10.26 -24.99
C HIS A 37 -26.46 -10.31 -23.48
N ALA A 38 -25.45 -11.10 -23.18
CA ALA A 38 -24.87 -11.20 -21.84
C ALA A 38 -23.42 -10.72 -21.87
N GLU A 39 -22.99 -10.09 -20.80
CA GLU A 39 -21.60 -9.70 -20.57
C GLU A 39 -21.08 -10.33 -19.28
N ALA A 40 -19.84 -10.81 -19.31
CA ALA A 40 -19.11 -11.17 -18.10
C ALA A 40 -18.26 -9.98 -17.65
N TRP A 41 -18.36 -9.62 -16.38
CA TRP A 41 -17.64 -8.53 -15.79
C TRP A 41 -16.68 -9.03 -14.72
N PHE A 42 -15.46 -8.51 -14.76
CA PHE A 42 -14.37 -8.87 -13.86
C PHE A 42 -13.80 -7.60 -13.24
N THR A 43 -13.43 -7.67 -11.98
CA THR A 43 -12.56 -6.68 -11.35
C THR A 43 -11.12 -7.06 -11.64
N VAL A 44 -10.33 -6.13 -12.14
CA VAL A 44 -8.90 -6.34 -12.44
C VAL A 44 -8.08 -6.01 -11.21
N GLY A 45 -7.19 -6.92 -10.84
CA GLY A 45 -6.25 -6.71 -9.73
C GLY A 45 -5.14 -5.72 -10.10
N VAL A 46 -4.43 -5.24 -9.10
CA VAL A 46 -3.24 -4.41 -9.28
C VAL A 46 -2.00 -5.29 -9.19
N GLN A 47 -1.19 -5.30 -10.23
CA GLN A 47 0.15 -5.87 -10.20
C GLN A 47 1.15 -4.80 -9.76
N ASN A 48 1.98 -5.13 -8.77
CA ASN A 48 3.00 -4.21 -8.28
C ASN A 48 4.17 -4.12 -9.28
N LEU A 49 4.14 -3.12 -10.14
CA LEU A 49 5.14 -2.91 -11.19
C LEU A 49 5.97 -1.65 -10.97
N ASP A 50 5.51 -0.65 -10.21
CA ASP A 50 6.18 0.64 -10.09
C ASP A 50 7.64 0.56 -9.61
N THR A 51 7.98 -0.47 -8.84
CA THR A 51 9.34 -0.70 -8.36
C THR A 51 10.05 -1.84 -9.08
N ALA A 52 9.39 -2.47 -10.04
CA ALA A 52 9.93 -3.62 -10.75
C ALA A 52 11.00 -3.22 -11.79
N ALA A 53 11.88 -4.17 -12.12
CA ALA A 53 12.84 -4.02 -13.22
C ALA A 53 12.12 -4.10 -14.58
N GLU A 54 12.69 -3.48 -15.61
CA GLU A 54 12.15 -3.43 -16.98
C GLU A 54 11.78 -4.84 -17.51
N ALA A 55 12.62 -5.83 -17.26
CA ALA A 55 12.35 -7.21 -17.68
C ALA A 55 11.05 -7.79 -17.09
N VAL A 56 10.64 -7.37 -15.89
CA VAL A 56 9.39 -7.81 -15.25
C VAL A 56 8.18 -7.13 -15.92
N TRP A 57 8.33 -5.90 -16.37
CA TRP A 57 7.32 -5.20 -17.17
C TRP A 57 7.10 -5.92 -18.50
N ASP A 58 8.17 -6.27 -19.21
CA ASP A 58 8.11 -6.99 -20.49
C ASP A 58 7.46 -8.38 -20.32
N GLU A 59 7.83 -9.12 -19.28
CA GLU A 59 7.23 -10.42 -18.98
C GLU A 59 5.75 -10.30 -18.64
N SER A 60 5.37 -9.28 -17.87
CA SER A 60 3.98 -8.96 -17.54
C SER A 60 3.17 -8.66 -18.80
N LEU A 61 3.68 -7.78 -19.67
CA LEU A 61 3.07 -7.40 -20.93
C LEU A 61 2.82 -8.63 -21.81
N ASP A 62 3.84 -9.46 -22.02
CA ASP A 62 3.75 -10.68 -22.84
C ASP A 62 2.77 -11.69 -22.25
N SER A 63 2.74 -11.84 -20.94
CA SER A 63 1.80 -12.73 -20.25
C SER A 63 0.35 -12.25 -20.41
N VAL A 64 0.09 -10.94 -20.23
CA VAL A 64 -1.24 -10.37 -20.41
C VAL A 64 -1.73 -10.51 -21.84
N LYS A 65 -0.91 -10.17 -22.86
CA LYS A 65 -1.26 -10.33 -24.27
C LYS A 65 -1.70 -11.75 -24.60
N LYS A 66 -0.91 -12.73 -24.17
CA LYS A 66 -1.21 -14.16 -24.39
C LYS A 66 -2.50 -14.58 -23.70
N SER A 67 -2.67 -14.19 -22.44
CA SER A 67 -3.83 -14.55 -21.64
C SER A 67 -5.10 -13.91 -22.19
N MET A 68 -5.06 -12.65 -22.59
CA MET A 68 -6.20 -11.95 -23.19
C MET A 68 -6.60 -12.60 -24.53
N LEU A 69 -5.63 -12.85 -25.42
CA LEU A 69 -5.94 -13.52 -26.69
C LEU A 69 -6.56 -14.91 -26.47
N GLN A 70 -6.10 -15.66 -25.48
CA GLN A 70 -6.61 -16.99 -25.14
C GLN A 70 -8.01 -16.93 -24.51
N ALA A 71 -8.26 -15.96 -23.63
CA ALA A 71 -9.48 -15.88 -22.84
C ALA A 71 -10.66 -15.28 -23.62
N VAL A 72 -10.41 -14.19 -24.34
CA VAL A 72 -11.47 -13.41 -24.99
C VAL A 72 -11.45 -13.52 -26.52
N GLY A 73 -10.34 -13.93 -27.14
CA GLY A 73 -10.23 -14.06 -28.61
C GLY A 73 -10.60 -12.75 -29.31
N GLU A 74 -11.54 -12.81 -30.27
CA GLU A 74 -12.07 -11.69 -31.05
C GLU A 74 -13.34 -11.06 -30.42
N SER A 75 -13.71 -11.45 -29.19
CA SER A 75 -14.87 -10.88 -28.52
C SER A 75 -14.72 -9.39 -28.29
N ASN A 76 -15.82 -8.66 -28.37
CA ASN A 76 -15.87 -7.27 -27.98
C ASN A 76 -15.68 -7.17 -26.46
N CYS A 77 -14.73 -6.36 -26.05
CA CYS A 77 -14.40 -6.13 -24.66
C CYS A 77 -14.54 -4.64 -24.32
N MET A 78 -14.71 -4.37 -23.03
CA MET A 78 -14.77 -3.02 -22.48
C MET A 78 -13.94 -2.96 -21.21
N ILE A 79 -12.94 -2.09 -21.16
CA ILE A 79 -12.24 -1.75 -19.93
C ILE A 79 -12.84 -0.46 -19.39
N ARG A 80 -13.18 -0.48 -18.12
CA ARG A 80 -13.62 0.68 -17.36
C ARG A 80 -12.58 1.02 -16.31
N ILE A 81 -12.06 2.23 -16.35
CA ILE A 81 -11.12 2.76 -15.35
C ILE A 81 -11.83 3.91 -14.66
N MET A 82 -12.12 3.72 -13.39
CA MET A 82 -12.94 4.62 -12.60
C MET A 82 -12.17 5.10 -11.38
N TRP A 83 -12.23 6.39 -11.13
CA TRP A 83 -11.59 7.02 -9.99
C TRP A 83 -12.63 7.42 -8.96
N SER A 84 -12.41 7.03 -7.73
CA SER A 84 -13.17 7.44 -6.55
C SER A 84 -12.19 7.91 -5.48
N GLU A 85 -12.68 8.12 -4.27
CA GLU A 85 -11.85 8.40 -3.12
C GLU A 85 -11.95 7.25 -2.12
N HIS A 86 -10.83 6.95 -1.47
CA HIS A 86 -10.85 6.09 -0.28
C HIS A 86 -11.66 6.78 0.80
N ARG A 87 -12.54 6.03 1.46
CA ARG A 87 -13.41 6.55 2.52
C ARG A 87 -13.02 5.98 3.87
N GLY A 88 -13.02 6.83 4.88
CA GLY A 88 -12.81 6.41 6.26
C GLY A 88 -13.84 5.37 6.72
N GLU A 89 -15.09 5.43 6.23
CA GLU A 89 -16.13 4.44 6.53
C GLU A 89 -15.77 3.04 6.02
N ASP A 90 -15.19 2.93 4.81
CA ASP A 90 -14.77 1.66 4.23
C ASP A 90 -13.59 1.07 5.03
N TYR A 91 -12.67 1.92 5.46
CA TYR A 91 -11.61 1.53 6.37
C TYR A 91 -12.17 1.00 7.70
N LEU A 92 -13.09 1.71 8.35
CA LEU A 92 -13.70 1.28 9.61
C LEU A 92 -14.40 -0.08 9.47
N ARG A 93 -15.09 -0.28 8.35
CA ARG A 93 -15.75 -1.57 8.04
C ARG A 93 -14.73 -2.69 7.89
N SER A 94 -13.60 -2.44 7.23
CA SER A 94 -12.54 -3.43 7.00
C SER A 94 -11.77 -3.83 8.25
N VAL A 95 -11.72 -2.97 9.26
CA VAL A 95 -11.05 -3.25 10.56
C VAL A 95 -12.04 -3.63 11.67
N GLN A 96 -13.30 -3.83 11.32
CA GLN A 96 -14.33 -4.21 12.30
C GLN A 96 -13.97 -5.54 12.98
N GLY A 97 -14.03 -5.54 14.32
CA GLY A 97 -13.69 -6.72 15.13
C GLY A 97 -12.18 -6.96 15.33
N ARG A 98 -11.31 -6.12 14.74
CA ARG A 98 -9.88 -6.24 14.92
C ARG A 98 -9.41 -5.75 16.29
N TYR A 99 -9.99 -4.67 16.78
CA TYR A 99 -9.61 -4.08 18.05
C TYR A 99 -10.33 -4.75 19.22
N ASP A 100 -9.55 -5.19 20.23
CA ASP A 100 -10.09 -5.74 21.46
C ASP A 100 -10.76 -4.63 22.29
N ALA A 101 -12.05 -4.72 22.48
CA ALA A 101 -12.83 -3.73 23.22
C ALA A 101 -12.47 -3.64 24.72
N SER A 102 -11.83 -4.68 25.27
CA SER A 102 -11.36 -4.72 26.66
C SER A 102 -9.97 -4.12 26.83
N TRP A 103 -9.27 -3.82 25.71
CA TRP A 103 -7.91 -3.34 25.68
C TRP A 103 -7.81 -1.95 25.07
N GLY A 104 -7.45 -0.96 25.87
CA GLY A 104 -7.21 0.39 25.40
C GLY A 104 -8.42 1.01 24.69
N ASN A 105 -8.15 1.93 23.76
CA ASN A 105 -9.14 2.61 22.93
C ASN A 105 -8.80 2.51 21.43
N GLY A 106 -8.63 1.29 20.95
CA GLY A 106 -8.33 1.01 19.55
C GLY A 106 -9.40 1.51 18.58
N ALA A 107 -10.65 1.56 19.03
CA ALA A 107 -11.73 2.13 18.23
C ALA A 107 -11.57 3.66 17.99
N ALA A 108 -10.95 4.39 18.92
CA ALA A 108 -10.59 5.79 18.68
C ALA A 108 -9.45 5.91 17.68
N TRP A 109 -8.40 5.10 17.82
CA TRP A 109 -7.29 5.02 16.85
C TRP A 109 -7.80 4.78 15.43
N ALA A 110 -8.71 3.81 15.26
CA ALA A 110 -9.31 3.52 13.95
C ALA A 110 -10.13 4.70 13.41
N ARG A 111 -10.91 5.39 14.26
CA ARG A 111 -11.67 6.60 13.84
C ARG A 111 -10.77 7.76 13.45
N ASP A 112 -9.64 7.94 14.15
CA ASP A 112 -8.70 9.00 13.83
C ASP A 112 -8.08 8.77 12.44
N TYR A 113 -7.72 7.52 12.12
CA TYR A 113 -7.29 7.17 10.76
C TYR A 113 -8.39 7.29 9.73
N ALA A 114 -9.62 6.92 10.05
CA ALA A 114 -10.75 7.10 9.14
C ALA A 114 -10.95 8.57 8.79
N SER A 115 -10.93 9.45 9.80
CA SER A 115 -10.99 10.90 9.59
C SER A 115 -9.80 11.41 8.76
N LYS A 116 -8.62 10.82 8.96
CA LYS A 116 -7.43 11.18 8.18
C LYS A 116 -7.51 10.76 6.73
N ILE A 117 -8.10 9.60 6.43
CA ILE A 117 -8.37 9.15 5.06
C ILE A 117 -9.30 10.14 4.36
N ASP A 118 -10.40 10.53 5.04
CA ASP A 118 -11.36 11.49 4.48
C ASP A 118 -10.73 12.87 4.25
N GLU A 119 -9.83 13.31 5.14
CA GLU A 119 -9.09 14.59 5.00
C GLU A 119 -8.12 14.58 3.81
N LEU A 120 -7.49 13.45 3.53
CA LEU A 120 -6.46 13.34 2.50
C LEU A 120 -7.00 13.19 1.07
N HIS A 121 -8.30 12.91 0.90
CA HIS A 121 -8.94 12.71 -0.39
C HIS A 121 -8.17 11.76 -1.32
N LEU A 122 -7.63 10.66 -0.76
CA LEU A 122 -6.78 9.72 -1.49
C LEU A 122 -7.53 9.09 -2.67
N PRO A 123 -6.98 9.13 -3.89
CA PRO A 123 -7.62 8.55 -5.06
C PRO A 123 -7.66 7.02 -4.98
N ALA A 124 -8.80 6.43 -5.28
CA ALA A 124 -9.00 5.00 -5.42
C ALA A 124 -9.30 4.65 -6.87
N ARG A 125 -8.44 3.86 -7.50
CA ARG A 125 -8.62 3.37 -8.86
C ARG A 125 -9.34 2.02 -8.86
N THR A 126 -10.41 1.92 -9.63
CA THR A 126 -11.09 0.64 -9.89
C THR A 126 -11.04 0.37 -11.39
N VAL A 127 -10.49 -0.78 -11.78
CA VAL A 127 -10.45 -1.25 -13.15
C VAL A 127 -11.39 -2.44 -13.30
N MET A 128 -12.29 -2.37 -14.26
CA MET A 128 -13.21 -3.47 -14.57
C MET A 128 -13.08 -3.86 -16.04
N LEU A 129 -13.11 -5.15 -16.31
CA LEU A 129 -13.08 -5.74 -17.65
C LEU A 129 -14.43 -6.40 -17.94
N GLY A 130 -15.16 -5.88 -18.93
CA GLY A 130 -16.36 -6.49 -19.48
C GLY A 130 -16.05 -7.26 -20.76
N VAL A 131 -16.58 -8.45 -20.89
CA VAL A 131 -16.44 -9.31 -22.08
C VAL A 131 -17.80 -9.70 -22.58
N ASN A 132 -18.11 -9.40 -23.84
CA ASN A 132 -19.35 -9.80 -24.46
C ASN A 132 -19.34 -11.31 -24.71
N LEU A 133 -20.32 -12.02 -24.12
CA LEU A 133 -20.46 -13.47 -24.23
C LEU A 133 -21.30 -13.90 -25.47
N GLY A 134 -21.79 -12.94 -26.25
CA GLY A 134 -22.60 -13.17 -27.41
C GLY A 134 -24.10 -12.96 -27.19
N GLU A 135 -24.89 -13.15 -28.26
CA GLU A 135 -26.33 -12.99 -28.23
C GLU A 135 -26.99 -14.05 -27.34
N ARG A 136 -28.01 -13.66 -26.56
CA ARG A 136 -28.76 -14.53 -25.64
C ARG A 136 -29.45 -15.71 -26.30
N THR A 137 -29.73 -15.60 -27.59
CA THR A 137 -30.40 -16.68 -28.37
C THR A 137 -29.75 -16.86 -29.71
N SER A 138 -29.55 -18.10 -30.13
CA SER A 138 -29.10 -18.50 -31.47
C SER A 138 -30.26 -19.13 -32.28
N GLY A 139 -30.18 -19.03 -33.60
CA GLY A 139 -31.08 -19.73 -34.51
C GLY A 139 -32.49 -19.14 -34.64
N PRO A 140 -33.55 -19.98 -34.75
CA PRO A 140 -34.93 -19.53 -35.01
C PRO A 140 -35.49 -18.58 -33.97
N ALA A 141 -35.10 -18.76 -32.71
CA ALA A 141 -35.50 -17.88 -31.61
C ALA A 141 -35.00 -16.42 -31.79
N ARG A 142 -33.84 -16.23 -32.41
CA ARG A 142 -33.29 -14.91 -32.74
C ARG A 142 -34.21 -14.16 -33.74
N LEU A 143 -34.73 -14.89 -34.75
CA LEU A 143 -35.60 -14.28 -35.73
C LEU A 143 -36.95 -13.87 -35.12
N MET A 144 -37.48 -14.71 -34.24
CA MET A 144 -38.71 -14.45 -33.49
C MET A 144 -38.57 -13.23 -32.57
N ARG A 145 -37.45 -13.12 -31.82
CA ARG A 145 -37.16 -11.96 -30.99
C ARG A 145 -36.95 -10.67 -31.79
N LYS A 146 -36.31 -10.71 -32.95
CA LYS A 146 -36.22 -9.55 -33.84
C LYS A 146 -37.60 -9.06 -34.31
N THR A 147 -38.52 -9.98 -34.59
CA THR A 147 -39.89 -9.65 -34.93
C THR A 147 -40.66 -9.10 -33.71
N GLU A 148 -40.54 -9.70 -32.55
CA GLU A 148 -41.16 -9.23 -31.31
C GLU A 148 -40.67 -7.82 -30.95
N LYS A 149 -39.33 -7.56 -31.04
CA LYS A 149 -38.74 -6.24 -30.85
C LYS A 149 -39.27 -5.19 -31.84
N ALA A 150 -39.47 -5.59 -33.11
CA ALA A 150 -40.06 -4.72 -34.14
C ALA A 150 -41.50 -4.32 -33.81
N PHE A 151 -42.24 -5.17 -33.10
CA PHE A 151 -43.63 -4.91 -32.66
C PHE A 151 -43.72 -4.30 -31.26
N GLY A 152 -42.56 -4.05 -30.57
CA GLY A 152 -42.55 -3.37 -29.28
C GLY A 152 -42.84 -4.29 -28.08
N PHE A 153 -42.78 -5.59 -28.25
CA PHE A 153 -42.90 -6.54 -27.13
C PHE A 153 -41.61 -6.61 -26.35
N GLN A 154 -41.67 -6.47 -25.02
CA GLN A 154 -40.53 -6.69 -24.11
C GLN A 154 -40.19 -8.19 -24.07
N HIS A 155 -38.91 -8.49 -24.14
CA HIS A 155 -38.44 -9.87 -24.04
C HIS A 155 -38.69 -10.46 -22.65
N GLY A 156 -38.87 -11.78 -22.61
CA GLY A 156 -39.03 -12.50 -21.35
C GLY A 156 -37.83 -12.39 -20.44
N PRO A 157 -38.01 -12.64 -19.14
CA PRO A 157 -36.93 -12.59 -18.16
C PRO A 157 -35.82 -13.58 -18.51
N VAL A 158 -34.60 -13.32 -18.00
CA VAL A 158 -33.44 -14.22 -18.15
C VAL A 158 -33.81 -15.59 -17.56
N SER A 159 -33.67 -16.65 -18.35
CA SER A 159 -33.91 -18.02 -17.91
C SER A 159 -32.72 -18.58 -17.12
N ASP A 160 -33.00 -19.59 -16.30
CA ASP A 160 -31.96 -20.28 -15.53
C ASP A 160 -30.93 -20.98 -16.44
N ALA A 161 -31.34 -21.43 -17.63
CA ALA A 161 -30.42 -22.02 -18.60
C ALA A 161 -29.48 -20.98 -19.21
N GLU A 162 -29.99 -19.81 -19.62
CA GLU A 162 -29.14 -18.71 -20.09
C GLU A 162 -28.16 -18.24 -19.04
N LEU A 163 -28.58 -18.17 -17.75
CA LEU A 163 -27.74 -17.83 -16.64
C LEU A 163 -26.63 -18.87 -16.44
N ALA A 164 -26.97 -20.15 -16.49
CA ALA A 164 -25.99 -21.24 -16.33
C ALA A 164 -24.94 -21.21 -17.45
N ASP A 165 -25.40 -21.06 -18.72
CA ASP A 165 -24.50 -21.01 -19.88
C ASP A 165 -23.54 -19.80 -19.81
N ALA A 166 -24.05 -18.62 -19.48
CA ALA A 166 -23.25 -17.42 -19.31
C ALA A 166 -22.24 -17.57 -18.16
N MET A 167 -22.64 -18.17 -17.03
CA MET A 167 -21.74 -18.44 -15.90
C MET A 167 -20.63 -19.43 -16.29
N VAL A 168 -20.93 -20.46 -17.07
CA VAL A 168 -19.91 -21.40 -17.59
C VAL A 168 -18.92 -20.66 -18.49
N ALA A 169 -19.38 -19.78 -19.37
CA ALA A 169 -18.52 -18.97 -20.24
C ALA A 169 -17.64 -18.01 -19.40
N ALA A 170 -18.23 -17.29 -18.44
CA ALA A 170 -17.49 -16.38 -17.54
C ALA A 170 -16.40 -17.11 -16.74
N ARG A 171 -16.71 -18.30 -16.21
CA ARG A 171 -15.73 -19.11 -15.46
C ARG A 171 -14.57 -19.62 -16.33
N LYS A 172 -14.78 -19.86 -17.63
CA LYS A 172 -13.69 -20.22 -18.54
C LYS A 172 -12.73 -19.05 -18.72
N ILE A 173 -13.26 -17.83 -18.90
CA ILE A 173 -12.48 -16.61 -19.00
C ILE A 173 -11.72 -16.37 -17.69
N LEU A 174 -12.43 -16.43 -16.56
CA LEU A 174 -11.86 -16.30 -15.22
C LEU A 174 -10.65 -17.21 -15.00
N LYS A 175 -10.78 -18.48 -15.36
CA LYS A 175 -9.71 -19.47 -15.16
C LYS A 175 -8.39 -19.09 -15.84
N VAL A 176 -8.45 -18.44 -17.00
CA VAL A 176 -7.27 -18.00 -17.75
C VAL A 176 -6.73 -16.69 -17.17
N LEU A 177 -7.59 -15.70 -16.97
CA LEU A 177 -7.20 -14.35 -16.59
C LEU A 177 -6.81 -14.23 -15.12
N ALA A 178 -7.40 -15.01 -14.21
CA ALA A 178 -7.00 -15.01 -12.79
C ALA A 178 -5.58 -15.52 -12.56
N ALA A 179 -5.09 -16.38 -13.46
CA ALA A 179 -3.71 -16.87 -13.41
C ALA A 179 -2.70 -15.97 -14.15
N SER A 180 -3.16 -14.88 -14.74
CA SER A 180 -2.33 -13.89 -15.43
C SER A 180 -2.01 -12.70 -14.50
N PRO A 181 -1.10 -11.81 -14.89
CA PRO A 181 -0.84 -10.57 -14.15
C PRO A 181 -2.07 -9.69 -13.90
N LEU A 182 -3.15 -9.86 -14.69
CA LEU A 182 -4.41 -9.16 -14.47
C LEU A 182 -5.11 -9.55 -13.16
N ALA A 183 -4.81 -10.75 -12.63
CA ALA A 183 -5.35 -11.27 -11.37
C ALA A 183 -6.86 -11.01 -11.18
N VAL A 184 -7.65 -11.26 -12.24
CA VAL A 184 -9.06 -10.91 -12.23
C VAL A 184 -9.91 -11.77 -11.32
N GLU A 185 -10.95 -11.16 -10.77
CA GLU A 185 -12.03 -11.82 -10.02
C GLU A 185 -13.37 -11.50 -10.66
N LEU A 186 -14.38 -12.35 -10.45
CA LEU A 186 -15.76 -12.02 -10.89
C LEU A 186 -16.21 -10.74 -10.15
N ALA A 187 -16.68 -9.76 -10.90
CA ALA A 187 -17.16 -8.53 -10.33
C ALA A 187 -18.40 -8.79 -9.45
N SER A 188 -18.42 -8.25 -8.25
CA SER A 188 -19.59 -8.36 -7.38
C SER A 188 -20.81 -7.61 -7.97
N VAL A 189 -22.00 -7.99 -7.54
CA VAL A 189 -23.24 -7.27 -7.89
C VAL A 189 -23.12 -5.79 -7.51
N GLU A 190 -22.48 -5.51 -6.37
CA GLU A 190 -22.22 -4.17 -5.89
C GLU A 190 -21.34 -3.39 -6.87
N ALA A 191 -20.24 -3.97 -7.33
CA ALA A 191 -19.32 -3.31 -8.26
C ALA A 191 -19.98 -2.98 -9.60
N ILE A 192 -20.72 -3.93 -10.18
CA ILE A 192 -21.44 -3.70 -11.45
C ILE A 192 -22.52 -2.64 -11.27
N SER A 193 -23.28 -2.69 -10.18
CA SER A 193 -24.35 -1.73 -9.91
C SER A 193 -23.78 -0.33 -9.64
N TRP A 194 -22.65 -0.23 -8.93
CA TRP A 194 -21.94 1.02 -8.73
C TRP A 194 -21.45 1.62 -10.06
N MET A 195 -20.86 0.80 -10.92
CA MET A 195 -20.43 1.22 -12.26
C MET A 195 -21.57 1.80 -13.08
N LEU A 196 -22.73 1.14 -13.09
CA LEU A 196 -23.92 1.63 -13.81
C LEU A 196 -24.46 2.94 -13.20
N SER A 197 -24.56 2.99 -11.88
CA SER A 197 -25.07 4.20 -11.19
C SER A 197 -24.15 5.40 -11.36
N ARG A 198 -22.83 5.16 -11.49
CA ARG A 198 -21.86 6.21 -11.75
C ARG A 198 -22.07 6.88 -13.10
N GLU A 199 -22.44 6.12 -14.12
CA GLU A 199 -22.77 6.69 -15.44
C GLU A 199 -24.00 7.60 -15.40
N SER A 200 -24.86 7.39 -14.45
CA SER A 200 -26.08 8.18 -14.22
C SER A 200 -25.88 9.33 -13.24
N GLY A 201 -24.66 9.64 -12.84
CA GLY A 201 -24.39 10.66 -11.84
C GLY A 201 -24.72 10.26 -10.40
N ARG A 202 -25.10 8.99 -10.15
CA ARG A 202 -25.53 8.49 -8.84
C ARG A 202 -24.42 7.72 -8.13
N ALA A 203 -23.21 8.28 -8.02
CA ALA A 203 -22.04 7.64 -7.42
C ALA A 203 -22.26 7.06 -6.01
N LYS A 204 -23.35 7.44 -5.33
CA LYS A 204 -23.68 7.02 -3.95
C LYS A 204 -24.93 6.11 -3.88
N ALA A 205 -25.38 5.50 -5.00
CA ALA A 205 -26.52 4.60 -4.95
C ALA A 205 -26.28 3.45 -3.98
N ARG A 206 -27.16 3.30 -2.99
CA ARG A 206 -27.16 2.14 -2.10
C ARG A 206 -27.65 0.93 -2.88
N ILE A 207 -26.86 -0.11 -2.89
CA ILE A 207 -27.14 -1.34 -3.59
C ILE A 207 -27.79 -2.32 -2.61
N PRO A 208 -28.85 -3.03 -3.00
CA PRO A 208 -29.42 -4.09 -2.17
C PRO A 208 -28.35 -5.16 -1.87
N ALA A 209 -28.26 -5.59 -0.62
CA ALA A 209 -27.35 -6.66 -0.18
C ALA A 209 -27.73 -8.05 -0.71
N THR A 210 -28.57 -8.14 -1.73
CA THR A 210 -29.03 -9.41 -2.34
C THR A 210 -28.17 -9.74 -3.54
N GLY A 211 -27.80 -11.00 -3.71
CA GLY A 211 -26.95 -11.50 -4.77
C GLY A 211 -27.47 -11.35 -6.22
N THR A 212 -28.57 -10.63 -6.45
CA THR A 212 -29.12 -10.33 -7.77
C THR A 212 -29.92 -9.03 -7.77
N VAL A 213 -29.78 -8.24 -8.85
CA VAL A 213 -30.57 -7.03 -9.09
C VAL A 213 -31.42 -7.23 -10.33
N ARG A 214 -32.75 -7.06 -10.23
CA ARG A 214 -33.74 -7.26 -11.31
C ARG A 214 -34.81 -6.20 -11.30
N GLY A 215 -35.48 -6.00 -12.43
CA GLY A 215 -36.71 -5.21 -12.55
C GLY A 215 -36.55 -3.75 -12.12
N ALA A 216 -37.42 -3.24 -11.27
CA ALA A 216 -37.42 -1.85 -10.85
C ALA A 216 -36.12 -1.40 -10.17
N ALA A 217 -35.41 -2.30 -9.47
CA ALA A 217 -34.12 -1.98 -8.83
C ALA A 217 -33.03 -1.63 -9.87
N LEU A 218 -33.05 -2.22 -11.07
CA LEU A 218 -32.19 -1.85 -12.19
C LEU A 218 -32.51 -0.46 -12.73
N GLY A 219 -33.79 -0.13 -12.83
CA GLY A 219 -34.24 1.19 -13.28
C GLY A 219 -33.74 2.33 -12.38
N HIS A 220 -33.54 2.08 -11.09
CA HIS A 220 -32.99 3.06 -10.16
C HIS A 220 -31.48 3.27 -10.29
N LEU A 221 -30.74 2.40 -10.98
CA LEU A 221 -29.31 2.54 -11.20
C LEU A 221 -28.99 3.52 -12.34
N LEU A 222 -29.89 3.68 -13.30
CA LEU A 222 -29.71 4.53 -14.47
C LEU A 222 -30.39 5.89 -14.30
N ALA A 223 -29.91 6.87 -15.04
CA ALA A 223 -30.56 8.18 -15.10
C ALA A 223 -31.99 8.05 -15.65
N SER A 224 -32.92 8.78 -15.06
CA SER A 224 -34.29 8.79 -15.49
C SER A 224 -34.45 9.60 -16.78
N LYS A 225 -33.63 10.66 -16.93
CA LYS A 225 -33.66 11.56 -18.09
C LYS A 225 -32.21 12.04 -18.38
N MET A 226 -31.89 12.10 -19.66
CA MET A 226 -30.68 12.70 -20.18
C MET A 226 -31.07 13.75 -21.20
N VAL A 227 -30.52 14.96 -21.05
CA VAL A 227 -30.69 16.04 -22.03
C VAL A 227 -29.34 16.25 -22.72
N PRO A 228 -29.27 15.98 -24.02
CA PRO A 228 -28.07 16.17 -24.80
C PRO A 228 -27.89 17.65 -25.20
N HIS A 229 -26.69 18.16 -25.03
CA HIS A 229 -26.20 19.41 -25.58
C HIS A 229 -25.14 19.15 -26.66
N PRO A 230 -24.76 20.15 -27.47
CA PRO A 230 -23.73 19.95 -28.48
C PRO A 230 -22.40 19.42 -27.93
N ASP A 231 -22.07 19.75 -26.71
CA ASP A 231 -20.75 19.61 -26.08
C ASP A 231 -20.76 18.86 -24.73
N HIS A 232 -21.96 18.56 -24.17
CA HIS A 232 -22.12 17.81 -22.93
C HIS A 232 -23.49 17.14 -22.84
N VAL A 233 -23.73 16.40 -21.77
CA VAL A 233 -25.05 15.87 -21.39
C VAL A 233 -25.37 16.28 -19.96
N GLU A 234 -26.64 16.60 -19.73
CA GLU A 234 -27.23 16.79 -18.42
C GLU A 234 -27.99 15.53 -18.00
N LEU A 235 -27.76 15.10 -16.76
CA LEU A 235 -28.39 13.90 -16.20
C LEU A 235 -29.32 14.25 -15.05
N PHE A 236 -30.51 13.72 -15.09
CA PHE A 236 -31.58 13.98 -14.11
C PHE A 236 -31.99 12.71 -13.39
N ASP A 237 -32.39 12.84 -12.13
CA ASP A 237 -32.99 11.76 -11.34
C ASP A 237 -34.50 11.58 -11.64
N GLU A 238 -35.14 10.65 -10.94
CA GLU A 238 -36.56 10.34 -11.05
C GLU A 238 -37.49 11.46 -10.56
N HIS A 239 -36.95 12.48 -9.88
CA HIS A 239 -37.66 13.66 -9.42
C HIS A 239 -37.40 14.90 -10.28
N ASP A 240 -36.80 14.68 -11.47
CA ASP A 240 -36.39 15.73 -12.40
C ASP A 240 -35.38 16.73 -11.81
N ASN A 241 -34.59 16.30 -10.78
CA ASN A 241 -33.48 17.08 -10.29
C ASN A 241 -32.25 16.83 -11.14
N LEU A 242 -31.54 17.88 -11.50
CA LEU A 242 -30.25 17.79 -12.18
C LEU A 242 -29.22 17.18 -11.22
N VAL A 243 -28.61 16.08 -11.64
CA VAL A 243 -27.67 15.28 -10.82
C VAL A 243 -26.22 15.54 -11.21
N ALA A 244 -25.96 15.64 -12.53
CA ALA A 244 -24.60 15.83 -13.03
C ALA A 244 -24.60 16.41 -14.44
N PHE A 245 -23.50 17.09 -14.75
CA PHE A 245 -23.06 17.41 -16.10
C PHE A 245 -21.95 16.42 -16.47
N LYS A 246 -21.96 15.90 -17.69
CA LYS A 246 -20.89 15.02 -18.21
C LYS A 246 -20.49 15.42 -19.62
N ALA A 247 -19.19 15.32 -19.89
CA ALA A 247 -18.64 15.37 -21.22
C ALA A 247 -17.79 14.13 -21.47
N ILE A 248 -17.94 13.53 -22.64
CA ILE A 248 -17.13 12.39 -23.07
C ILE A 248 -16.17 12.90 -24.15
N LEU A 249 -14.87 12.73 -23.89
CA LEU A 249 -13.79 13.20 -24.73
C LEU A 249 -13.14 11.99 -25.42
N PRO A 250 -13.41 11.74 -26.71
CA PRO A 250 -12.67 10.77 -27.50
C PRO A 250 -11.19 11.11 -27.56
N ILE A 251 -10.30 10.11 -27.44
CA ILE A 251 -8.89 10.28 -27.77
C ILE A 251 -8.76 10.23 -29.29
N VAL A 252 -8.23 11.30 -29.87
CA VAL A 252 -8.06 11.47 -31.32
C VAL A 252 -6.69 10.99 -31.79
N SER A 253 -5.67 11.18 -30.96
CA SER A 253 -4.31 10.80 -31.29
C SER A 253 -3.55 10.35 -30.05
N PHE A 254 -2.72 9.32 -30.23
CA PHE A 254 -1.72 8.87 -29.29
C PHE A 254 -0.32 9.28 -29.78
N PRO A 255 0.69 9.45 -28.93
CA PRO A 255 2.06 9.70 -29.35
C PRO A 255 2.60 8.55 -30.21
N GLU A 256 3.53 8.85 -31.11
CA GLU A 256 4.12 7.86 -32.02
C GLU A 256 4.91 6.77 -31.29
N GLU A 257 5.58 7.13 -30.21
CA GLU A 257 6.28 6.21 -29.32
C GLU A 257 5.66 6.26 -27.92
N LEU A 258 5.04 5.17 -27.51
CA LEU A 258 4.74 4.94 -26.10
C LEU A 258 6.06 4.56 -25.42
N THR A 259 6.69 5.51 -24.78
CA THR A 259 7.92 5.27 -24.02
C THR A 259 7.60 4.33 -22.85
N ALA A 260 8.46 3.33 -22.68
CA ALA A 260 8.39 2.29 -21.67
C ALA A 260 8.33 2.82 -20.22
N PRO A 261 8.05 1.93 -19.27
CA PRO A 261 7.34 2.15 -18.01
C PRO A 261 7.91 3.33 -17.19
N GLY A 262 7.01 4.19 -16.78
CA GLY A 262 7.27 5.32 -15.90
C GLY A 262 7.14 6.70 -16.55
N ASN A 263 6.97 6.79 -17.88
CA ASN A 263 6.61 8.01 -18.56
C ASN A 263 5.36 7.75 -19.41
N ALA A 264 4.26 8.35 -18.98
CA ALA A 264 3.07 8.59 -19.79
C ALA A 264 2.25 7.37 -20.25
N ASP A 265 1.88 6.53 -19.32
CA ASP A 265 0.61 5.84 -19.47
C ASP A 265 -0.51 6.88 -19.26
N TRP A 266 -1.28 7.17 -20.31
CA TRP A 266 -2.36 8.15 -20.24
C TRP A 266 -3.38 7.83 -19.13
N VAL A 267 -3.50 6.56 -18.74
CA VAL A 267 -4.29 6.11 -17.60
C VAL A 267 -3.71 6.63 -16.28
N GLU A 268 -2.39 6.65 -16.15
CA GLU A 268 -1.72 7.21 -14.98
C GLU A 268 -1.89 8.73 -14.92
N VAL A 269 -1.79 9.42 -16.06
CA VAL A 269 -2.03 10.86 -16.15
C VAL A 269 -3.37 11.23 -15.54
N LEU A 270 -4.45 10.46 -15.82
CA LEU A 270 -5.78 10.71 -15.27
C LEU A 270 -5.83 10.69 -13.74
N SER A 271 -4.88 10.01 -13.07
CA SER A 271 -4.82 9.94 -11.60
C SER A 271 -4.24 11.19 -10.95
N ARG A 272 -3.45 11.96 -11.69
CA ARG A 272 -2.62 13.07 -11.19
C ARG A 272 -3.17 14.45 -11.57
N ILE A 273 -4.27 14.51 -12.30
CA ILE A 273 -4.82 15.78 -12.76
C ILE A 273 -5.28 16.60 -11.56
N THR A 274 -4.81 17.83 -11.48
CA THR A 274 -5.23 18.82 -10.50
C THR A 274 -5.60 20.13 -11.18
N LYS A 275 -6.45 20.92 -10.53
CA LYS A 275 -6.75 22.30 -10.92
C LYS A 275 -6.52 23.24 -9.74
N ILE A 276 -6.19 24.47 -10.03
CA ILE A 276 -6.04 25.52 -9.03
C ILE A 276 -7.40 26.15 -8.78
N ARG A 277 -7.84 26.12 -7.53
CA ARG A 277 -9.08 26.77 -7.10
C ARG A 277 -8.78 27.93 -6.15
N GLU A 278 -9.38 29.06 -6.39
CA GLU A 278 -9.33 30.17 -5.46
C GLU A 278 -10.39 30.00 -4.38
N VAL A 279 -9.93 29.94 -3.13
CA VAL A 279 -10.80 29.84 -1.95
C VAL A 279 -10.68 31.09 -1.13
N ALA A 280 -11.80 31.82 -0.97
CA ALA A 280 -11.84 32.96 -0.07
C ALA A 280 -12.05 32.46 1.37
N ASP A 281 -11.05 32.66 2.23
CA ASP A 281 -11.23 32.51 3.66
C ASP A 281 -11.33 33.91 4.30
N GLY A 282 -11.73 33.99 5.57
CA GLY A 282 -11.92 35.28 6.27
C GLY A 282 -10.64 36.14 6.37
N TYR A 283 -9.52 35.71 5.83
CA TYR A 283 -8.21 36.37 5.83
C TYR A 283 -7.68 36.75 4.44
N GLY A 284 -8.37 36.34 3.37
CA GLY A 284 -7.99 36.65 2.00
C GLY A 284 -8.38 35.56 0.99
N ILE A 285 -7.83 35.70 -0.23
CA ILE A 285 -7.94 34.68 -1.27
C ILE A 285 -6.67 33.84 -1.21
N ARG A 286 -6.82 32.52 -1.00
CA ARG A 286 -5.75 31.53 -1.14
C ARG A 286 -6.03 30.63 -2.33
N THR A 287 -5.00 30.16 -2.98
CA THR A 287 -5.10 29.12 -4.01
C THR A 287 -4.98 27.75 -3.37
N GLU A 288 -5.86 26.83 -3.73
CA GLU A 288 -5.85 25.44 -3.31
C GLU A 288 -5.81 24.57 -4.55
N GLU A 289 -4.96 23.55 -4.52
CA GLU A 289 -4.86 22.55 -5.57
C GLU A 289 -5.92 21.46 -5.31
N VAL A 290 -6.87 21.31 -6.24
CA VAL A 290 -7.99 20.39 -6.12
C VAL A 290 -7.85 19.30 -7.18
N PRO A 291 -7.95 18.01 -6.80
CA PRO A 291 -7.87 16.93 -7.76
C PRO A 291 -9.06 16.90 -8.71
N VAL A 292 -8.78 16.68 -9.99
CA VAL A 292 -9.78 16.40 -11.02
C VAL A 292 -9.83 14.90 -11.26
N ARG A 293 -11.03 14.31 -11.20
CA ARG A 293 -11.22 12.87 -11.39
C ARG A 293 -11.94 12.63 -12.72
N ALA A 294 -11.21 12.10 -13.69
CA ALA A 294 -11.74 11.71 -14.97
C ALA A 294 -11.71 10.18 -15.11
N ASP A 295 -12.83 9.58 -15.49
CA ASP A 295 -12.90 8.16 -15.77
C ASP A 295 -12.46 7.86 -17.21
N ALA A 296 -12.17 6.60 -17.52
CA ALA A 296 -11.88 6.18 -18.87
C ALA A 296 -12.68 4.93 -19.25
N THR A 297 -13.05 4.88 -20.52
CA THR A 297 -13.62 3.69 -21.16
C THR A 297 -12.79 3.35 -22.37
N ILE A 298 -12.38 2.09 -22.48
CA ILE A 298 -11.69 1.55 -23.64
C ILE A 298 -12.51 0.38 -24.15
N ARG A 299 -13.13 0.56 -25.30
CA ARG A 299 -13.76 -0.55 -26.02
C ARG A 299 -12.77 -1.11 -27.02
N PHE A 300 -12.64 -2.42 -27.09
CA PHE A 300 -11.67 -3.04 -27.97
C PHE A 300 -12.07 -4.45 -28.37
N ASN A 301 -11.47 -4.90 -29.47
CA ASN A 301 -11.46 -6.29 -29.89
C ASN A 301 -10.12 -6.65 -30.55
N ASN A 302 -9.65 -7.86 -30.30
CA ASN A 302 -8.47 -8.38 -30.98
C ASN A 302 -8.84 -8.79 -32.40
N LEU A 303 -8.07 -8.35 -33.38
CA LEU A 303 -8.34 -8.69 -34.78
C LEU A 303 -7.77 -10.06 -35.13
N SER A 304 -8.53 -10.86 -35.86
CA SER A 304 -8.03 -12.12 -36.41
C SER A 304 -6.84 -11.88 -37.31
N ARG A 305 -5.93 -12.86 -37.37
CA ARG A 305 -4.78 -12.81 -38.29
C ARG A 305 -5.20 -12.53 -39.74
N GLN A 306 -6.36 -13.05 -40.12
CA GLN A 306 -6.90 -12.85 -41.47
C GLN A 306 -7.35 -11.40 -41.67
N SER A 307 -8.07 -10.84 -40.72
CA SER A 307 -8.56 -9.45 -40.75
C SER A 307 -7.41 -8.47 -40.67
N ALA A 308 -6.52 -8.65 -39.71
CA ALA A 308 -5.29 -7.86 -39.54
C ALA A 308 -4.41 -7.90 -40.79
N GLY A 309 -4.19 -9.12 -41.35
CA GLY A 309 -3.41 -9.30 -42.57
C GLY A 309 -4.00 -8.64 -43.81
N LYS A 310 -5.34 -8.64 -43.95
CA LYS A 310 -6.00 -7.91 -45.03
C LYS A 310 -5.83 -6.40 -44.89
N MET A 311 -6.08 -5.88 -43.72
CA MET A 311 -6.00 -4.45 -43.42
C MET A 311 -4.59 -3.90 -43.64
N VAL A 312 -3.54 -4.53 -43.10
CA VAL A 312 -2.16 -4.10 -43.30
C VAL A 312 -1.74 -4.23 -44.77
N ASN A 313 -2.24 -5.25 -45.46
CA ASN A 313 -1.96 -5.41 -46.91
C ASN A 313 -2.66 -4.32 -47.76
N GLU A 314 -3.84 -3.88 -47.37
CA GLU A 314 -4.53 -2.74 -48.01
C GLU A 314 -3.78 -1.46 -47.75
N ALA A 315 -3.40 -1.17 -46.49
CA ALA A 315 -2.59 -0.01 -46.14
C ALA A 315 -1.26 0.05 -46.90
N ARG A 316 -0.58 -1.10 -47.00
CA ARG A 316 0.65 -1.24 -47.81
C ARG A 316 0.42 -0.96 -49.27
N ARG A 317 -0.71 -1.43 -49.82
CA ARG A 317 -1.06 -1.18 -51.25
C ARG A 317 -1.32 0.29 -51.49
N THR A 318 -2.03 0.96 -50.60
CA THR A 318 -2.30 2.39 -50.65
C THR A 318 -0.99 3.20 -50.62
N ALA A 319 -0.11 2.89 -49.65
CA ALA A 319 1.22 3.54 -49.58
C ALA A 319 2.03 3.32 -50.85
N LYS A 320 2.00 2.10 -51.41
CA LYS A 320 2.68 1.82 -52.67
C LYS A 320 2.08 2.55 -53.86
N GLU A 321 0.77 2.69 -53.94
CA GLU A 321 0.08 3.47 -55.00
C GLU A 321 0.37 4.98 -54.87
N GLN A 322 0.43 5.53 -53.63
CA GLN A 322 0.82 6.90 -53.34
C GLN A 322 2.28 7.12 -53.76
N ARG A 323 3.20 6.22 -53.42
CA ARG A 323 4.61 6.28 -53.87
C ARG A 323 4.73 6.30 -55.41
N GLN A 324 3.97 5.39 -56.07
CA GLN A 324 4.00 5.34 -57.53
C GLN A 324 3.39 6.61 -58.21
N SER A 325 2.40 7.20 -57.56
CA SER A 325 1.81 8.43 -58.05
C SER A 325 2.72 9.65 -57.84
N ALA A 326 3.39 9.73 -56.69
CA ALA A 326 4.41 10.75 -56.43
C ALA A 326 5.60 10.63 -57.40
N ALA A 327 6.08 9.42 -57.67
CA ALA A 327 7.16 9.17 -58.63
C ALA A 327 6.80 9.47 -60.10
N LYS A 328 5.50 9.52 -60.44
CA LYS A 328 5.04 9.87 -61.81
C LYS A 328 4.74 11.36 -61.96
N GLY A 329 4.54 12.11 -60.91
CA GLY A 329 3.97 13.47 -60.93
C GLY A 329 4.98 14.61 -61.07
N SER A 330 6.27 14.46 -60.73
CA SER A 330 7.32 15.45 -60.90
C SER A 330 8.67 14.92 -60.46
N ALA A 331 9.77 15.61 -60.81
CA ALA A 331 11.13 15.26 -60.46
C ALA A 331 11.48 15.51 -58.96
N GLU A 332 10.49 15.67 -58.11
CA GLU A 332 10.65 15.76 -56.67
C GLU A 332 10.73 14.40 -56.03
N GLU A 333 11.61 14.23 -55.03
CA GLU A 333 11.79 13.03 -54.24
C GLU A 333 10.45 12.58 -53.62
N VAL A 334 10.22 11.26 -53.54
CA VAL A 334 9.09 10.70 -52.86
C VAL A 334 9.17 11.10 -51.38
N PRO A 335 8.09 11.61 -50.76
CA PRO A 335 8.13 11.97 -49.34
C PRO A 335 8.62 10.78 -48.51
N GLU A 336 9.58 11.04 -47.65
CA GLU A 336 10.22 10.03 -46.79
C GLU A 336 9.18 9.23 -45.97
N GLU A 337 8.14 9.90 -45.50
CA GLU A 337 7.00 9.34 -44.77
C GLU A 337 6.30 8.21 -45.54
N VAL A 338 6.15 8.28 -46.86
CA VAL A 338 5.50 7.28 -47.71
C VAL A 338 6.38 6.03 -47.84
N GLU A 339 7.69 6.22 -47.92
CA GLU A 339 8.66 5.14 -48.02
C GLU A 339 8.81 4.39 -46.68
N GLU A 340 8.80 5.14 -45.59
CA GLU A 340 8.78 4.58 -44.23
C GLU A 340 7.49 3.82 -43.97
N ALA A 341 6.31 4.34 -44.31
CA ALA A 341 5.03 3.66 -44.16
C ALA A 341 4.96 2.36 -44.96
N GLU A 342 5.49 2.30 -46.20
CA GLU A 342 5.54 1.05 -46.99
C GLU A 342 6.41 0.00 -46.29
N THR A 343 7.55 0.44 -45.78
CA THR A 343 8.51 -0.44 -45.11
C THR A 343 7.97 -0.96 -43.77
N ALA A 344 7.37 -0.09 -42.95
CA ALA A 344 6.76 -0.40 -41.66
C ALA A 344 5.60 -1.41 -41.84
N ASN A 345 4.69 -1.14 -42.79
CA ASN A 345 3.60 -2.06 -43.11
C ASN A 345 4.10 -3.43 -43.61
N ALA A 346 5.19 -3.49 -44.36
CA ALA A 346 5.78 -4.76 -44.81
C ALA A 346 6.38 -5.57 -43.64
N ARG A 347 7.03 -4.89 -42.69
CA ARG A 347 7.56 -5.51 -41.46
C ARG A 347 6.41 -6.03 -40.58
N LEU A 348 5.41 -5.20 -40.33
CA LEU A 348 4.22 -5.55 -39.53
C LEU A 348 3.48 -6.74 -40.11
N LEU A 349 3.26 -6.78 -41.43
CA LEU A 349 2.65 -7.92 -42.11
C LEU A 349 3.43 -9.22 -41.90
N THR A 350 4.75 -9.11 -41.91
CA THR A 350 5.64 -10.28 -41.66
C THR A 350 5.53 -10.78 -40.22
N GLN A 351 5.46 -9.86 -39.25
CA GLN A 351 5.30 -10.19 -37.83
C GLN A 351 3.94 -10.84 -37.56
N ILE A 352 2.85 -10.29 -38.12
CA ILE A 352 1.51 -10.88 -38.02
C ILE A 352 1.47 -12.29 -38.57
N LYS A 353 2.07 -12.50 -39.75
CA LYS A 353 2.12 -13.84 -40.40
C LYS A 353 2.92 -14.84 -39.57
N LYS A 354 3.99 -14.45 -38.94
CA LYS A 354 4.79 -15.29 -38.04
C LYS A 354 4.13 -15.53 -36.68
N GLY A 355 3.04 -14.80 -36.35
CA GLY A 355 2.32 -14.90 -35.09
C GLY A 355 3.03 -14.24 -33.91
N GLY A 356 3.99 -13.35 -34.20
CA GLY A 356 4.68 -12.58 -33.16
C GLY A 356 3.92 -11.32 -32.71
N THR A 357 2.89 -10.91 -33.45
CA THR A 357 2.11 -9.70 -33.17
C THR A 357 0.67 -9.87 -33.68
N PHE A 358 -0.29 -9.29 -33.00
CA PHE A 358 -1.67 -9.13 -33.49
C PHE A 358 -2.10 -7.67 -33.41
N LEU A 359 -3.18 -7.32 -34.03
CA LEU A 359 -3.73 -5.97 -33.99
C LEU A 359 -4.93 -5.92 -33.07
N VAL A 360 -5.11 -4.77 -32.45
CA VAL A 360 -6.27 -4.44 -31.61
C VAL A 360 -6.94 -3.23 -32.20
N GLU A 361 -8.22 -3.34 -32.50
CA GLU A 361 -9.07 -2.19 -32.79
C GLU A 361 -9.64 -1.68 -31.48
N GLN A 362 -9.49 -0.40 -31.22
CA GLN A 362 -9.90 0.20 -29.95
C GLN A 362 -10.53 1.57 -30.13
N SER A 363 -11.35 1.94 -29.16
CA SER A 363 -12.03 3.21 -28.99
C SER A 363 -11.85 3.66 -27.57
N SER A 364 -11.02 4.67 -27.32
CA SER A 364 -10.74 5.20 -25.99
C SER A 364 -11.46 6.52 -25.76
N ARG A 365 -12.11 6.64 -24.59
CA ARG A 365 -12.91 7.79 -24.18
C ARG A 365 -12.54 8.20 -22.78
N VAL A 366 -12.36 9.48 -22.55
CA VAL A 366 -12.19 10.09 -21.23
C VAL A 366 -13.51 10.73 -20.82
N ILE A 367 -13.98 10.45 -19.60
CA ILE A 367 -15.28 10.89 -19.12
C ILE A 367 -15.04 11.89 -17.99
N VAL A 368 -15.46 13.12 -18.23
CA VAL A 368 -15.39 14.20 -17.25
C VAL A 368 -16.78 14.44 -16.69
N SER A 369 -16.87 14.55 -15.37
CA SER A 369 -18.15 14.78 -14.67
C SER A 369 -18.01 15.94 -13.70
N ALA A 370 -19.07 16.71 -13.53
CA ALA A 370 -19.10 17.83 -12.59
C ALA A 370 -20.53 18.05 -12.05
N SER A 371 -20.62 18.83 -10.97
CA SER A 371 -21.89 19.25 -10.35
C SER A 371 -22.47 20.52 -10.96
N SER A 372 -21.64 21.30 -11.68
CA SER A 372 -22.05 22.50 -12.41
C SER A 372 -21.38 22.56 -13.79
N LEU A 373 -21.93 23.36 -14.69
CA LEU A 373 -21.33 23.54 -16.01
C LEU A 373 -19.99 24.24 -15.95
N GLU A 374 -19.83 25.24 -15.07
CA GLU A 374 -18.54 25.93 -14.86
C GLU A 374 -17.46 24.96 -14.38
N GLU A 375 -17.76 24.12 -13.39
CA GLU A 375 -16.85 23.09 -12.92
C GLU A 375 -16.51 22.06 -14.01
N LEU A 376 -17.47 21.73 -14.90
CA LEU A 376 -17.24 20.85 -16.03
C LEU A 376 -16.20 21.41 -16.98
N GLU A 377 -16.34 22.70 -17.37
CA GLU A 377 -15.39 23.38 -18.26
C GLU A 377 -13.97 23.41 -17.66
N GLU A 378 -13.85 23.81 -16.37
CA GLU A 378 -12.56 23.80 -15.69
C GLU A 378 -11.91 22.40 -15.66
N ASN A 379 -12.72 21.37 -15.43
CA ASN A 379 -12.25 19.99 -15.39
C ASN A 379 -11.82 19.51 -16.78
N ILE A 380 -12.55 19.89 -17.84
CA ILE A 380 -12.19 19.56 -19.24
C ILE A 380 -10.87 20.22 -19.61
N ASP A 381 -10.70 21.49 -19.28
CA ASP A 381 -9.46 22.24 -19.57
C ASP A 381 -8.27 21.57 -18.86
N ALA A 382 -8.40 21.22 -17.57
CA ALA A 382 -7.36 20.54 -16.82
C ALA A 382 -7.00 19.17 -17.42
N VAL A 383 -8.01 18.37 -17.83
CA VAL A 383 -7.81 17.05 -18.46
C VAL A 383 -7.13 17.21 -19.82
N THR A 384 -7.60 18.14 -20.64
CA THR A 384 -7.03 18.38 -21.98
C THR A 384 -5.59 18.86 -21.92
N HIS A 385 -5.28 19.73 -20.94
CA HIS A 385 -3.92 20.21 -20.74
C HIS A 385 -2.99 19.08 -20.28
N ALA A 386 -3.38 18.33 -19.26
CA ALA A 386 -2.56 17.25 -18.71
C ALA A 386 -2.28 16.13 -19.72
N LEU A 387 -3.28 15.75 -20.53
CA LEU A 387 -3.08 14.78 -21.60
C LEU A 387 -2.24 15.35 -22.76
N GLY A 388 -2.42 16.65 -23.06
CA GLY A 388 -1.64 17.32 -24.09
C GLY A 388 -0.14 17.46 -23.76
N GLU A 389 0.24 17.56 -22.49
CA GLU A 389 1.65 17.51 -22.05
C GLU A 389 2.33 16.17 -22.40
N GLU A 390 1.55 15.12 -22.59
CA GLU A 390 2.02 13.78 -22.98
C GLU A 390 1.71 13.44 -24.45
N ASP A 391 1.51 14.46 -25.28
CA ASP A 391 1.19 14.33 -26.69
C ASP A 391 -0.08 13.51 -27.01
N ILE A 392 -0.99 13.42 -26.05
CA ILE A 392 -2.29 12.75 -26.22
C ILE A 392 -3.36 13.79 -26.50
N ILE A 393 -3.93 13.70 -27.69
CA ILE A 393 -4.94 14.67 -28.13
C ILE A 393 -6.35 14.11 -27.87
N VAL A 394 -7.12 14.82 -27.07
CA VAL A 394 -8.55 14.57 -26.90
C VAL A 394 -9.38 15.59 -27.64
N ALA A 395 -10.55 15.18 -28.12
CA ALA A 395 -11.50 16.08 -28.77
C ALA A 395 -12.82 16.12 -27.96
N ARG A 396 -13.49 17.25 -28.03
CA ARG A 396 -14.86 17.38 -27.57
C ARG A 396 -15.77 17.27 -28.79
N GLY A 397 -16.42 16.10 -28.99
CA GLY A 397 -17.28 15.85 -30.14
C GLY A 397 -18.47 16.79 -30.16
N GLU A 398 -18.61 17.61 -31.20
CA GLU A 398 -19.77 18.49 -31.37
C GLU A 398 -20.98 17.70 -31.84
N ASN A 399 -22.08 17.79 -31.09
CA ASN A 399 -23.37 17.10 -31.37
C ASN A 399 -23.32 15.57 -31.26
N GLU A 400 -22.23 14.98 -30.78
CA GLU A 400 -22.03 13.53 -30.59
C GLU A 400 -22.18 13.09 -29.15
N GLN A 401 -22.27 14.01 -28.21
CA GLN A 401 -22.24 13.72 -26.78
C GLN A 401 -23.32 12.73 -26.34
N ARG A 402 -24.47 12.75 -26.99
CA ARG A 402 -25.53 11.75 -26.76
C ARG A 402 -25.09 10.34 -27.12
N ASP A 403 -24.54 10.14 -28.30
CA ASP A 403 -24.13 8.81 -28.77
C ASP A 403 -22.89 8.33 -28.03
N LEU A 404 -21.93 9.23 -27.70
CA LEU A 404 -20.80 8.97 -26.84
C LEU A 404 -21.20 8.55 -25.41
N TRP A 405 -22.22 9.19 -24.83
CA TRP A 405 -22.73 8.80 -23.52
C TRP A 405 -23.42 7.44 -23.57
N LEU A 406 -24.21 7.17 -24.60
CA LEU A 406 -24.92 5.88 -24.77
C LEU A 406 -23.93 4.73 -24.95
N GLU A 407 -22.94 4.89 -25.85
CA GLU A 407 -21.93 3.84 -26.06
C GLU A 407 -21.05 3.57 -24.85
N ASN A 408 -21.00 4.51 -23.90
CA ASN A 408 -20.28 4.37 -22.65
C ASN A 408 -21.02 3.47 -21.63
N LEU A 409 -22.31 3.22 -21.84
CA LEU A 409 -23.08 2.33 -20.98
C LEU A 409 -22.70 0.87 -21.25
N PRO A 410 -22.41 0.07 -20.20
CA PRO A 410 -22.28 -1.37 -20.34
C PRO A 410 -23.50 -1.97 -21.05
N GLY A 411 -23.25 -2.88 -21.96
CA GLY A 411 -24.31 -3.50 -22.74
C GLY A 411 -24.79 -2.72 -23.96
N ASP A 412 -24.32 -1.50 -24.25
CA ASP A 412 -24.59 -0.78 -25.50
C ASP A 412 -23.53 -1.08 -26.58
N ALA A 413 -23.87 -0.82 -27.83
CA ALA A 413 -22.97 -0.95 -28.96
C ALA A 413 -22.13 0.32 -29.14
N LEU A 414 -20.97 0.21 -29.78
CA LEU A 414 -20.19 1.36 -30.24
C LEU A 414 -20.99 2.09 -31.31
N ARG A 415 -21.10 3.43 -31.23
CA ARG A 415 -21.87 4.29 -32.08
C ARG A 415 -21.02 5.25 -32.90
N VAL A 416 -20.00 5.85 -32.26
CA VAL A 416 -19.05 6.77 -32.89
C VAL A 416 -17.79 5.98 -33.26
N THR A 417 -17.68 5.65 -34.56
CA THR A 417 -16.59 4.76 -35.03
C THR A 417 -15.46 5.48 -35.77
N ASP A 418 -15.68 6.73 -36.12
CA ASP A 418 -14.69 7.50 -36.90
C ASP A 418 -13.38 7.78 -36.16
N LEU A 419 -13.41 7.64 -34.83
CA LEU A 419 -12.26 7.83 -33.94
C LEU A 419 -11.76 6.48 -33.36
N ASN A 420 -11.94 5.38 -34.11
CA ASN A 420 -11.34 4.12 -33.73
C ASN A 420 -9.87 4.08 -34.14
N HIS A 421 -9.05 3.52 -33.26
CA HIS A 421 -7.63 3.33 -33.50
C HIS A 421 -7.31 1.86 -33.70
N ILE A 422 -6.35 1.59 -34.56
CA ILE A 422 -5.78 0.27 -34.74
C ILE A 422 -4.35 0.32 -34.30
N GLN A 423 -4.06 -0.44 -33.25
CA GLN A 423 -2.73 -0.50 -32.64
C GLN A 423 -2.20 -1.94 -32.71
N THR A 424 -0.89 -2.07 -32.55
CA THR A 424 -0.28 -3.36 -32.26
C THR A 424 -0.67 -3.80 -30.84
N ASP A 425 -0.60 -5.09 -30.59
CA ASP A 425 -0.77 -5.65 -29.24
C ASP A 425 0.13 -4.96 -28.19
N ASN A 426 1.38 -4.66 -28.53
CA ASN A 426 2.29 -3.90 -27.64
C ASN A 426 1.79 -2.47 -27.40
N GLY A 427 1.36 -1.76 -28.45
CA GLY A 427 0.85 -0.41 -28.29
C GLY A 427 -0.42 -0.34 -27.43
N PHE A 428 -1.31 -1.32 -27.57
CA PHE A 428 -2.54 -1.36 -26.80
C PHE A 428 -2.32 -1.80 -25.35
N TYR A 429 -1.71 -2.97 -25.14
CA TYR A 429 -1.48 -3.49 -23.79
C TYR A 429 -0.34 -2.77 -23.08
N GLY A 430 0.48 -2.00 -23.79
CA GLY A 430 1.48 -1.08 -23.22
C GLY A 430 0.88 0.07 -22.38
N THR A 431 -0.44 0.22 -22.36
CA THR A 431 -1.13 1.10 -21.40
C THR A 431 -1.07 0.58 -19.96
N PHE A 432 -0.70 -0.65 -19.74
CA PHE A 432 -0.52 -1.25 -18.42
C PHE A 432 -1.64 -0.92 -17.40
N PHE A 433 -2.89 -0.90 -17.83
CA PHE A 433 -4.04 -0.53 -17.00
C PHE A 433 -4.19 -1.37 -15.70
N TRP A 434 -3.45 -2.46 -15.59
CA TRP A 434 -3.35 -3.31 -14.40
C TRP A 434 -2.13 -3.01 -13.52
N ALA A 435 -1.20 -2.17 -13.97
CA ALA A 435 -0.01 -1.83 -13.20
C ALA A 435 -0.33 -0.86 -12.07
N GLY A 436 0.48 -0.90 -11.03
CA GLY A 436 0.38 0.02 -9.91
C GLY A 436 1.34 -0.33 -8.79
N SER A 437 1.10 0.28 -7.65
CA SER A 437 1.79 -0.01 -6.40
C SER A 437 0.84 -0.67 -5.41
N ARG A 438 1.25 -1.80 -4.85
CA ARG A 438 0.51 -2.49 -3.79
C ARG A 438 1.49 -3.02 -2.77
N CYS A 439 1.27 -2.70 -1.50
CA CYS A 439 2.12 -3.15 -0.41
C CYS A 439 1.32 -3.19 0.90
N GLY A 440 1.71 -4.08 1.80
CA GLY A 440 1.16 -4.16 3.15
C GLY A 440 0.25 -5.37 3.39
N ASP A 441 -0.57 -5.28 4.43
CA ASP A 441 -1.47 -6.33 4.89
C ASP A 441 -2.89 -5.79 5.05
N GLU A 442 -3.80 -6.18 4.18
CA GLU A 442 -5.19 -5.71 4.15
C GLU A 442 -5.95 -5.97 5.46
N GLN A 443 -5.48 -6.90 6.26
CA GLN A 443 -6.08 -7.22 7.55
C GLN A 443 -5.49 -6.40 8.70
N ALA A 444 -4.43 -5.61 8.46
CA ALA A 444 -3.76 -4.82 9.48
C ALA A 444 -4.38 -3.43 9.69
N GLY A 445 -3.97 -2.74 10.76
CA GLY A 445 -4.24 -1.32 10.95
C GLY A 445 -3.46 -0.44 9.97
N MET A 446 -3.95 0.77 9.73
CA MET A 446 -3.28 1.74 8.86
C MET A 446 -2.07 2.36 9.55
N SER A 447 -1.01 2.63 8.77
CA SER A 447 0.20 3.35 9.21
C SER A 447 0.62 4.45 8.23
N GLY A 448 -0.04 4.54 7.08
CA GLY A 448 0.29 5.49 6.03
C GLY A 448 -0.49 5.21 4.74
N PHE A 449 0.05 5.62 3.63
CA PHE A 449 -0.49 5.28 2.32
C PHE A 449 0.63 4.96 1.32
N VAL A 450 0.32 4.06 0.40
CA VAL A 450 1.18 3.71 -0.73
C VAL A 450 1.20 4.90 -1.68
N HIS A 451 2.37 5.26 -2.15
CA HIS A 451 2.61 6.36 -3.08
C HIS A 451 3.14 5.79 -4.41
N GLY A 452 2.43 6.00 -5.49
CA GLY A 452 2.78 5.48 -6.81
C GLY A 452 1.63 5.67 -7.79
N THR A 453 1.63 4.90 -8.87
CA THR A 453 0.57 4.88 -9.90
C THR A 453 -0.81 4.60 -9.30
N THR A 454 -0.86 3.77 -8.28
CA THR A 454 -2.04 3.60 -7.43
C THR A 454 -1.74 4.08 -6.03
N VAL A 455 -2.70 4.74 -5.40
CA VAL A 455 -2.61 5.21 -4.02
C VAL A 455 -3.57 4.37 -3.19
N GLU A 456 -3.06 3.71 -2.16
CA GLU A 456 -3.87 2.87 -1.28
C GLU A 456 -3.47 3.10 0.18
N PRO A 457 -4.40 2.95 1.16
CA PRO A 457 -4.03 2.95 2.56
C PRO A 457 -2.97 1.87 2.83
N PHE A 458 -1.79 2.28 3.28
CA PHE A 458 -0.76 1.34 3.72
C PHE A 458 -1.11 0.80 5.09
N ARG A 459 -1.30 -0.50 5.16
CA ARG A 459 -1.70 -1.23 6.36
C ARG A 459 -0.63 -2.23 6.70
N SER A 460 -0.16 -2.21 7.93
CA SER A 460 0.91 -3.09 8.38
C SER A 460 0.73 -3.50 9.84
N SER A 461 1.17 -4.70 10.16
CA SER A 461 1.25 -5.19 11.52
C SER A 461 2.57 -5.92 11.72
N ILE A 462 3.30 -5.52 12.74
CA ILE A 462 4.59 -6.11 13.10
C ILE A 462 4.42 -7.56 13.56
N SER A 463 3.29 -7.88 14.20
CA SER A 463 3.04 -9.19 14.79
C SER A 463 2.30 -10.16 13.90
N SER A 464 1.63 -9.70 12.84
CA SER A 464 0.77 -10.55 11.99
C SER A 464 1.53 -11.67 11.26
N ALA A 465 2.81 -11.50 11.02
CA ALA A 465 3.66 -12.54 10.45
C ALA A 465 3.77 -13.77 11.35
N GLY A 466 4.03 -13.57 12.63
CA GLY A 466 4.07 -14.65 13.61
C GLY A 466 2.76 -15.44 13.66
N GLU A 467 1.62 -14.76 13.51
CA GLU A 467 0.30 -15.40 13.46
C GLU A 467 0.13 -16.28 12.21
N ARG A 468 0.78 -15.91 11.11
CA ARG A 468 0.83 -16.71 9.87
C ARG A 468 1.91 -17.80 9.89
N GLY A 469 2.73 -17.84 10.94
CA GLY A 469 3.82 -18.81 11.07
C GLY A 469 5.09 -18.43 10.28
N ASP A 470 5.28 -17.16 9.98
CA ASP A 470 6.44 -16.61 9.29
C ASP A 470 7.42 -15.93 10.25
N THR A 471 8.57 -15.47 9.73
CA THR A 471 9.56 -14.68 10.48
C THR A 471 8.99 -13.34 10.92
N THR A 472 9.53 -12.76 11.99
CA THR A 472 8.90 -11.62 12.67
C THR A 472 9.84 -10.43 12.85
N SER A 473 10.91 -10.32 12.05
CA SER A 473 11.86 -9.22 12.16
C SER A 473 11.58 -8.10 11.16
N THR A 474 11.58 -6.87 11.63
CA THR A 474 11.36 -5.66 10.81
C THR A 474 12.51 -4.67 10.98
N LEU A 475 13.10 -4.27 9.85
CA LEU A 475 14.18 -3.30 9.76
C LEU A 475 13.70 -1.95 9.27
N TYR A 476 14.14 -0.88 9.93
CA TYR A 476 14.02 0.51 9.47
C TYR A 476 15.42 1.07 9.21
N SER A 477 15.70 1.48 7.99
CA SER A 477 17.02 2.03 7.65
C SER A 477 16.90 3.36 6.92
N GLY A 478 17.92 4.20 7.07
CA GLY A 478 18.00 5.51 6.41
C GLY A 478 18.76 6.55 7.22
N ARG A 479 19.01 7.69 6.61
CA ARG A 479 19.70 8.80 7.24
C ARG A 479 18.94 9.37 8.45
N SER A 480 19.65 9.94 9.41
CA SER A 480 19.06 10.65 10.55
C SER A 480 18.11 11.77 10.10
N GLY A 481 17.01 11.99 10.84
CA GLY A 481 16.03 13.03 10.57
C GLY A 481 15.06 12.76 9.41
N ARG A 482 15.02 11.54 8.86
CA ARG A 482 14.10 11.13 7.78
C ARG A 482 12.82 10.43 8.26
N GLY A 483 12.66 10.26 9.57
CA GLY A 483 11.44 9.71 10.17
C GLY A 483 11.48 8.22 10.48
N LYS A 484 12.65 7.54 10.43
CA LYS A 484 12.78 6.11 10.75
C LYS A 484 12.18 5.73 12.09
N THR A 485 12.71 6.30 13.16
CA THR A 485 12.29 5.99 14.53
C THR A 485 10.83 6.38 14.78
N THR A 486 10.38 7.47 14.16
CA THR A 486 8.98 7.90 14.24
C THR A 486 8.05 6.89 13.55
N ALA A 487 8.39 6.41 12.35
CA ALA A 487 7.62 5.39 11.64
C ALA A 487 7.63 4.07 12.42
N MET A 488 8.76 3.67 12.99
CA MET A 488 8.87 2.50 13.86
C MET A 488 7.92 2.62 15.06
N MET A 489 7.93 3.75 15.77
CA MET A 489 7.01 3.98 16.90
C MET A 489 5.55 3.97 16.46
N LEU A 490 5.25 4.51 15.28
CA LEU A 490 3.88 4.54 14.74
C LEU A 490 3.36 3.12 14.46
N GLU A 491 4.15 2.27 13.80
CA GLU A 491 3.79 0.88 13.55
C GLU A 491 3.72 0.05 14.85
N LEU A 492 4.61 0.28 15.81
CA LEU A 492 4.54 -0.33 17.14
C LEU A 492 3.25 0.01 17.87
N LEU A 493 2.86 1.28 17.86
CA LEU A 493 1.63 1.74 18.50
C LEU A 493 0.40 1.22 17.76
N SER A 494 0.42 1.22 16.43
CA SER A 494 -0.67 0.65 15.63
C SER A 494 -0.92 -0.83 15.96
N ASP A 495 0.16 -1.59 16.16
CA ASP A 495 0.08 -3.00 16.54
C ASP A 495 -0.39 -3.16 18.00
N LEU A 496 0.08 -2.30 18.90
CA LEU A 496 -0.21 -2.36 20.33
C LEU A 496 -1.67 -1.96 20.67
N VAL A 497 -2.27 -1.03 19.93
CA VAL A 497 -3.66 -0.60 20.16
C VAL A 497 -4.69 -1.67 19.77
N GLU A 498 -4.31 -2.67 19.00
CA GLU A 498 -5.25 -3.70 18.52
C GLU A 498 -5.69 -4.65 19.63
N ARG A 499 -4.74 -5.14 20.43
CA ARG A 499 -5.00 -6.12 21.50
C ARG A 499 -3.82 -6.19 22.48
N PRO A 500 -4.01 -6.80 23.67
CA PRO A 500 -2.96 -6.93 24.66
C PRO A 500 -1.67 -7.51 24.08
N ALA A 501 -0.56 -6.79 24.27
CA ALA A 501 0.77 -7.21 23.88
C ALA A 501 1.80 -6.67 24.90
N TRP A 502 2.89 -7.38 25.07
CA TRP A 502 4.04 -6.89 25.81
C TRP A 502 5.05 -6.30 24.83
N THR A 503 5.35 -5.02 24.96
CA THR A 503 6.26 -4.30 24.07
C THR A 503 7.35 -3.63 24.89
N VAL A 504 8.62 -3.95 24.64
CA VAL A 504 9.76 -3.25 25.21
C VAL A 504 10.50 -2.49 24.14
N LEU A 505 10.85 -1.23 24.43
CA LEU A 505 11.63 -0.36 23.56
C LEU A 505 12.88 0.12 24.30
N PHE A 506 14.06 -0.16 23.73
CA PHE A 506 15.35 0.25 24.28
C PHE A 506 15.76 1.60 23.69
N ASP A 507 15.62 2.65 24.46
CA ASP A 507 15.89 4.01 24.02
C ASP A 507 17.27 4.51 24.48
N TRP A 508 18.24 4.40 23.62
CA TRP A 508 19.61 4.81 23.88
C TRP A 508 19.85 6.32 23.78
N LYS A 509 18.90 7.07 23.20
CA LYS A 509 18.98 8.52 23.00
C LYS A 509 18.11 9.32 23.94
N GLY A 510 17.07 8.71 24.52
CA GLY A 510 16.07 9.38 25.33
C GLY A 510 15.06 10.20 24.54
N ASP A 511 14.83 9.87 23.25
CA ASP A 511 13.97 10.65 22.37
C ASP A 511 12.63 9.94 22.01
N THR A 512 12.40 8.72 22.52
CA THR A 512 11.19 7.93 22.20
C THR A 512 10.09 8.01 23.26
N GLY A 513 10.25 8.78 24.31
CA GLY A 513 9.26 8.93 25.41
C GLY A 513 7.86 9.32 24.93
N GLY A 514 7.75 10.03 23.80
CA GLY A 514 6.49 10.37 23.16
C GLY A 514 5.59 9.18 22.86
N ALA A 515 6.17 8.01 22.62
CA ALA A 515 5.39 6.79 22.38
C ALA A 515 4.59 6.36 23.63
N ALA A 516 5.14 6.54 24.84
CA ALA A 516 4.41 6.26 26.07
C ALA A 516 3.23 7.23 26.27
N LEU A 517 3.40 8.50 25.90
CA LEU A 517 2.32 9.49 25.96
C LEU A 517 1.18 9.14 25.01
N VAL A 518 1.50 8.73 23.77
CA VAL A 518 0.49 8.26 22.81
C VAL A 518 -0.19 7.00 23.33
N ALA A 519 0.54 6.01 23.85
CA ALA A 519 -0.06 4.80 24.43
C ALA A 519 -1.06 5.14 25.53
N ARG A 520 -0.69 6.03 26.47
CA ARG A 520 -1.58 6.50 27.55
C ARG A 520 -2.80 7.26 27.02
N HIS A 521 -2.63 8.07 25.97
CA HIS A 521 -3.72 8.76 25.29
C HIS A 521 -4.81 7.79 24.82
N TYR A 522 -4.39 6.63 24.27
CA TYR A 522 -5.30 5.56 23.89
C TYR A 522 -5.57 4.54 25.00
N LYS A 523 -5.31 4.89 26.27
CA LYS A 523 -5.60 4.09 27.47
C LYS A 523 -4.85 2.76 27.50
N ILE A 524 -3.66 2.71 26.96
CA ILE A 524 -2.78 1.57 27.01
C ILE A 524 -1.76 1.77 28.13
N PRO A 525 -1.53 0.76 29.00
CA PRO A 525 -0.50 0.85 30.01
C PRO A 525 0.87 1.14 29.39
N ALA A 526 1.56 2.18 29.88
CA ALA A 526 2.88 2.53 29.39
C ALA A 526 3.71 3.12 30.53
N SER A 527 4.99 2.71 30.57
CA SER A 527 5.95 3.18 31.57
C SER A 527 7.28 3.50 30.91
N ILE A 528 7.94 4.55 31.43
CA ILE A 528 9.29 4.91 31.06
C ILE A 528 10.19 4.60 32.25
N VAL A 529 11.23 3.82 32.05
CA VAL A 529 12.26 3.49 33.03
C VAL A 529 13.49 4.35 32.70
N GLU A 530 13.76 5.33 33.51
CA GLU A 530 14.89 6.26 33.33
C GLU A 530 16.04 5.92 34.26
N LEU A 531 17.26 6.46 33.97
CA LEU A 531 18.44 6.32 34.81
C LEU A 531 18.36 7.23 36.07
N GLY A 532 17.33 7.02 36.89
CA GLY A 532 17.03 7.85 38.09
C GLY A 532 16.88 7.05 39.38
N GLU A 533 16.69 7.76 40.49
CA GLU A 533 16.48 7.12 41.81
C GLU A 533 15.20 6.33 41.89
N GLU A 534 14.19 6.76 41.21
CA GLU A 534 12.84 6.16 41.18
C GLU A 534 12.87 4.75 40.60
N HIS A 535 13.84 4.46 39.72
CA HIS A 535 13.98 3.17 39.05
C HIS A 535 15.19 2.36 39.52
N SER A 536 15.64 2.59 40.76
CA SER A 536 16.73 1.82 41.35
C SER A 536 16.42 0.32 41.31
N GLY A 537 17.37 -0.49 40.82
CA GLY A 537 17.19 -1.94 40.65
C GLY A 537 16.28 -2.38 39.51
N ALA A 538 15.91 -1.49 38.60
CA ALA A 538 15.00 -1.83 37.50
C ALA A 538 15.56 -2.87 36.51
N ALA A 539 16.87 -2.90 36.28
CA ALA A 539 17.57 -3.88 35.45
C ALA A 539 18.37 -4.91 36.30
N ASP A 540 17.92 -5.19 37.50
CA ASP A 540 18.50 -6.20 38.36
C ASP A 540 18.40 -7.60 37.77
N MET A 541 19.44 -8.42 37.87
CA MET A 541 19.47 -9.79 37.32
C MET A 541 18.43 -10.69 37.94
N PHE A 542 18.04 -10.49 39.19
CA PHE A 542 16.96 -11.25 39.84
C PHE A 542 15.56 -10.96 39.22
N ARG A 543 15.41 -9.83 38.54
CA ARG A 543 14.20 -9.54 37.76
C ARG A 543 14.22 -10.16 36.36
N ALA A 544 15.44 -10.27 35.76
CA ALA A 544 15.63 -10.80 34.42
C ALA A 544 15.60 -12.33 34.36
N PHE A 545 16.00 -13.00 35.43
CA PHE A 545 16.18 -14.46 35.52
C PHE A 545 15.30 -15.09 36.59
N SER A 546 15.00 -16.38 36.41
CA SER A 546 14.41 -17.17 37.50
C SER A 546 15.34 -17.22 38.72
N ARG A 547 14.78 -17.46 39.94
CA ARG A 547 15.58 -17.59 41.18
C ARG A 547 16.73 -18.60 41.07
N ALA A 548 16.56 -19.65 40.28
CA ALA A 548 17.59 -20.67 40.07
C ALA A 548 18.71 -20.21 39.13
N GLN A 549 18.43 -19.30 38.21
CA GLN A 549 19.39 -18.82 37.21
C GLN A 549 20.04 -17.48 37.57
N ALA A 550 19.34 -16.64 38.31
CA ALA A 550 19.80 -15.32 38.71
C ALA A 550 21.19 -15.31 39.39
N PRO A 551 21.54 -16.27 40.30
CA PRO A 551 22.87 -16.26 40.95
C PRO A 551 24.03 -16.29 39.97
N ILE A 552 23.93 -17.07 38.89
CA ILE A 552 24.98 -17.16 37.86
C ILE A 552 25.07 -15.84 37.07
N ALA A 553 23.91 -15.24 36.75
CA ALA A 553 23.85 -13.96 36.05
C ALA A 553 24.44 -12.82 36.89
N VAL A 554 24.11 -12.77 38.19
CA VAL A 554 24.70 -11.82 39.17
C VAL A 554 26.21 -12.01 39.28
N GLN A 555 26.67 -13.25 39.43
CA GLN A 555 28.11 -13.52 39.46
C GLN A 555 28.80 -12.98 38.21
N SER A 556 28.29 -13.27 37.03
CA SER A 556 28.84 -12.83 35.74
C SER A 556 28.88 -11.30 35.67
N MET A 557 27.81 -10.63 36.08
CA MET A 557 27.72 -9.19 36.10
C MET A 557 28.73 -8.55 37.09
N LEU A 558 28.83 -9.10 38.30
CA LEU A 558 29.79 -8.60 39.32
C LEU A 558 31.25 -8.86 38.91
N MET A 559 31.56 -9.99 38.27
CA MET A 559 32.86 -10.26 37.69
C MET A 559 33.30 -9.19 36.69
N MET A 560 32.37 -8.69 35.89
CA MET A 560 32.65 -7.61 34.94
C MET A 560 33.02 -6.28 35.64
N GLN A 561 32.66 -6.08 36.91
CA GLN A 561 32.97 -4.86 37.64
C GLN A 561 34.34 -4.92 38.30
N ALA A 562 35.01 -6.09 38.32
CA ALA A 562 36.30 -6.24 38.94
C ALA A 562 37.39 -5.39 38.25
N LYS A 563 38.17 -4.62 39.03
CA LYS A 563 39.24 -3.73 38.54
C LYS A 563 40.56 -4.46 38.32
N ASP A 564 40.80 -5.49 39.10
CA ASP A 564 42.04 -6.23 39.14
C ASP A 564 41.80 -7.72 39.37
N ARG A 565 42.88 -8.50 39.32
CA ARG A 565 42.81 -9.95 39.48
C ARG A 565 42.28 -10.37 40.85
N ARG A 566 42.62 -9.64 41.92
CA ARG A 566 42.17 -9.94 43.27
C ARG A 566 40.65 -9.79 43.39
N GLN A 567 40.09 -8.70 42.83
CA GLN A 567 38.65 -8.50 42.78
C GLN A 567 37.95 -9.57 41.87
N ALA A 568 38.58 -9.96 40.79
CA ALA A 568 38.06 -11.00 39.93
C ALA A 568 37.99 -12.37 40.62
N ASP A 569 39.01 -12.72 41.39
CA ASP A 569 39.04 -13.95 42.20
C ASP A 569 37.94 -13.95 43.27
N VAL A 570 37.74 -12.81 43.95
CA VAL A 570 36.64 -12.61 44.92
C VAL A 570 35.28 -12.68 44.22
N ALA A 571 35.14 -11.98 43.10
CA ALA A 571 33.87 -12.01 42.33
C ALA A 571 33.52 -13.41 41.91
N THR A 572 34.50 -14.22 41.52
CA THR A 572 34.28 -15.61 41.06
C THR A 572 33.89 -16.54 42.24
N SER A 573 34.57 -16.41 43.40
CA SER A 573 34.41 -17.34 44.51
C SER A 573 33.25 -16.97 45.46
N ALA A 574 33.09 -15.67 45.75
CA ALA A 574 32.17 -15.21 46.80
C ALA A 574 30.81 -14.82 46.21
N SER A 575 30.76 -14.16 45.01
CA SER A 575 29.51 -13.63 44.48
C SER A 575 28.45 -14.69 44.21
N LEU A 576 28.83 -15.85 43.64
CA LEU A 576 27.90 -16.94 43.40
C LEU A 576 27.32 -17.48 44.73
N ARG A 577 28.14 -17.64 45.75
CA ARG A 577 27.67 -18.11 47.07
C ARG A 577 26.64 -17.15 47.63
N PHE A 578 26.97 -15.87 47.74
CA PHE A 578 26.07 -14.87 48.31
C PHE A 578 24.83 -14.65 47.48
N ALA A 579 24.93 -14.76 46.13
CA ALA A 579 23.79 -14.69 45.28
C ALA A 579 22.84 -15.91 45.42
N THR A 580 23.40 -17.11 45.68
CA THR A 580 22.61 -18.28 45.98
C THR A 580 21.89 -18.16 47.33
N GLU A 581 22.63 -17.70 48.38
CA GLU A 581 22.06 -17.42 49.69
C GLU A 581 20.92 -16.38 49.60
N GLU A 582 21.12 -15.32 48.85
CA GLU A 582 20.07 -14.31 48.60
C GLU A 582 18.88 -14.88 47.92
N ALA A 583 19.07 -15.70 46.85
CA ALA A 583 18.00 -16.36 46.14
C ALA A 583 17.16 -17.31 46.99
N GLU A 584 17.78 -17.97 48.00
CA GLU A 584 17.13 -18.95 48.85
C GLU A 584 16.45 -18.29 50.07
N GLU A 585 17.04 -17.29 50.67
CA GLU A 585 16.61 -16.72 51.94
C GLU A 585 15.78 -15.45 51.85
N ALA A 586 16.00 -14.64 50.82
CA ALA A 586 15.26 -13.37 50.67
C ALA A 586 13.87 -13.59 50.11
N GLU A 587 12.86 -12.89 50.63
CA GLU A 587 11.51 -12.84 50.08
C GLU A 587 11.51 -12.21 48.69
N GLU A 588 12.20 -11.07 48.54
CA GLU A 588 12.45 -10.36 47.29
C GLU A 588 13.97 -10.28 47.07
N PRO A 589 14.56 -11.27 46.41
CA PRO A 589 15.99 -11.30 46.19
C PRO A 589 16.43 -10.19 45.22
N SER A 590 17.61 -9.59 45.47
CA SER A 590 18.16 -8.53 44.65
C SER A 590 19.68 -8.56 44.62
N THR A 591 20.27 -8.02 43.55
CA THR A 591 21.73 -7.80 43.47
C THR A 591 22.22 -6.89 44.60
N TRP A 592 21.42 -5.91 45.00
CA TRP A 592 21.71 -5.08 46.18
C TRP A 592 21.81 -5.92 47.44
N GLY A 593 20.89 -6.86 47.67
CA GLY A 593 20.94 -7.79 48.82
C GLY A 593 22.22 -8.62 48.81
N VAL A 594 22.63 -9.12 47.63
CA VAL A 594 23.92 -9.84 47.49
C VAL A 594 25.09 -8.97 47.93
N ILE A 595 25.15 -7.73 47.45
CA ILE A 595 26.27 -6.80 47.82
C ILE A 595 26.24 -6.50 49.30
N GLN A 596 25.06 -6.36 49.93
CA GLN A 596 24.95 -6.15 51.39
C GLN A 596 25.43 -7.38 52.17
N ARG A 597 25.13 -8.57 51.74
CA ARG A 597 25.63 -9.83 52.34
C ARG A 597 27.15 -9.92 52.19
N MET A 598 27.70 -9.54 51.03
CA MET A 598 29.14 -9.48 50.80
C MET A 598 29.80 -8.43 51.72
N ALA A 599 29.19 -7.28 51.95
CA ALA A 599 29.69 -6.25 52.86
C ALA A 599 29.70 -6.68 54.32
N ALA A 600 28.79 -7.59 54.73
CA ALA A 600 28.73 -8.18 56.05
C ALA A 600 29.66 -9.39 56.24
N SER A 601 30.39 -9.84 55.21
CA SER A 601 31.34 -10.96 55.27
C SER A 601 32.45 -10.71 56.28
N ASN A 602 33.01 -11.77 56.83
CA ASN A 602 34.23 -11.70 57.67
C ASN A 602 35.53 -11.64 56.84
N ASP A 603 35.47 -11.78 55.51
CA ASP A 603 36.59 -11.73 54.59
C ASP A 603 36.84 -10.28 54.15
N ALA A 604 38.03 -9.76 54.46
CA ALA A 604 38.43 -8.38 54.19
C ALA A 604 38.44 -8.07 52.66
N ASP A 605 38.76 -9.02 51.81
CA ASP A 605 38.78 -8.86 50.35
C ASP A 605 37.39 -8.77 49.80
N VAL A 606 36.47 -9.60 50.33
CA VAL A 606 35.02 -9.56 49.95
C VAL A 606 34.41 -8.24 50.42
N GLN A 607 34.72 -7.77 51.66
CA GLN A 607 34.26 -6.47 52.15
C GLN A 607 34.78 -5.32 51.28
N ALA A 608 36.04 -5.33 50.89
CA ALA A 608 36.65 -4.28 50.07
C ALA A 608 36.01 -4.24 48.66
N PHE A 609 35.73 -5.40 48.08
CA PHE A 609 35.00 -5.46 46.78
C PHE A 609 33.57 -5.00 46.91
N ALA A 610 32.86 -5.42 47.96
CA ALA A 610 31.51 -4.97 48.24
C ALA A 610 31.43 -3.46 48.44
N ALA A 611 32.33 -2.85 49.15
CA ALA A 611 32.42 -1.40 49.33
C ALA A 611 32.58 -0.67 47.97
N TYR A 612 33.39 -1.19 47.07
CA TYR A 612 33.54 -0.66 45.72
C TYR A 612 32.24 -0.80 44.91
N LEU A 613 31.56 -1.94 44.99
CA LEU A 613 30.28 -2.13 44.32
C LEU A 613 29.20 -1.19 44.87
N LEU A 614 29.15 -0.94 46.18
CA LEU A 614 28.28 0.05 46.81
C LEU A 614 28.52 1.46 46.30
N ASP A 615 29.78 1.84 46.04
CA ASP A 615 30.05 3.13 45.39
C ASP A 615 29.63 3.19 43.93
N LEU A 616 29.80 2.08 43.18
CA LEU A 616 29.27 1.99 41.82
C LEU A 616 27.76 2.08 41.81
N ALA A 617 27.05 1.45 42.75
CA ALA A 617 25.60 1.46 42.86
C ALA A 617 25.01 2.87 43.10
N LYS A 618 25.84 3.87 43.51
CA LYS A 618 25.41 5.29 43.60
C LYS A 618 25.42 6.02 42.27
N THR A 619 26.12 5.50 41.27
CA THR A 619 26.14 6.10 39.93
C THR A 619 24.81 5.89 39.22
N PRO A 620 24.39 6.73 38.26
CA PRO A 620 23.11 6.56 37.57
C PRO A 620 22.88 5.17 36.98
N ILE A 621 23.87 4.64 36.21
CA ILE A 621 23.78 3.31 35.61
C ILE A 621 23.89 2.21 36.67
N GLY A 622 24.84 2.33 37.62
CA GLY A 622 25.03 1.33 38.68
C GLY A 622 23.80 1.18 39.55
N ARG A 623 23.07 2.26 39.79
CA ARG A 623 21.81 2.27 40.54
C ARG A 623 20.74 1.42 39.88
N ILE A 624 20.57 1.51 38.56
CA ILE A 624 19.59 0.74 37.80
C ILE A 624 19.92 -0.75 37.82
N VAL A 625 21.22 -1.11 37.75
CA VAL A 625 21.67 -2.50 37.62
C VAL A 625 21.80 -3.20 38.99
N MET A 626 22.26 -2.47 40.03
CA MET A 626 22.60 -3.07 41.32
C MET A 626 22.23 -2.21 42.54
N GLY A 627 21.43 -1.17 42.35
CA GLY A 627 20.94 -0.32 43.44
C GLY A 627 19.83 -0.97 44.27
N ALA A 628 19.53 -0.37 45.43
CA ALA A 628 18.43 -0.84 46.27
C ALA A 628 17.10 -0.79 45.49
N PRO A 629 16.35 -1.91 45.44
CA PRO A 629 15.10 -1.96 44.67
C PRO A 629 14.06 -1.02 45.26
N THR A 630 13.36 -0.30 44.38
CA THR A 630 12.20 0.55 44.74
C THR A 630 10.90 -0.09 44.33
N ALA A 631 9.81 0.23 45.03
CA ALA A 631 8.48 -0.37 44.76
C ALA A 631 7.96 -0.09 43.34
N ASN A 632 8.35 1.04 42.76
CA ASN A 632 7.94 1.43 41.40
C ASN A 632 8.97 1.05 40.34
N ALA A 633 10.06 0.42 40.74
CA ALA A 633 11.15 0.12 39.83
C ALA A 633 10.83 -1.13 39.02
N GLY A 634 10.57 -1.00 37.76
CA GLY A 634 10.84 -2.13 36.93
C GLY A 634 10.02 -2.34 35.73
N LEU A 635 10.68 -3.01 34.81
CA LEU A 635 10.06 -3.73 33.73
C LEU A 635 9.10 -4.77 34.30
N SER A 636 7.86 -4.79 33.84
CA SER A 636 6.86 -5.74 34.26
C SER A 636 6.58 -6.76 33.15
N SER A 637 6.08 -7.92 33.49
CA SER A 637 5.56 -8.92 32.55
C SER A 637 4.14 -8.65 32.08
N GLU A 638 3.51 -7.61 32.61
CA GLU A 638 2.15 -7.21 32.23
C GLU A 638 2.12 -6.63 30.79
N PRO A 639 1.02 -6.84 30.06
CA PRO A 639 0.84 -6.22 28.75
C PRO A 639 0.94 -4.69 28.82
N GLY A 640 1.63 -4.09 27.88
CA GLY A 640 1.86 -2.64 27.84
C GLY A 640 3.10 -2.26 27.06
N LEU A 641 3.40 -0.98 27.05
CA LEU A 641 4.61 -0.39 26.50
C LEU A 641 5.63 -0.05 27.59
N TRP A 642 6.77 -0.65 27.53
CA TRP A 642 7.88 -0.47 28.46
C TRP A 642 9.05 0.19 27.71
N ILE A 643 9.34 1.44 27.99
CA ILE A 643 10.45 2.18 27.40
C ILE A 643 11.58 2.24 28.42
N VAL A 644 12.75 1.75 28.04
CA VAL A 644 13.93 1.83 28.87
C VAL A 644 14.88 2.88 28.28
N GLN A 645 14.91 4.03 28.93
CA GLN A 645 15.75 5.14 28.51
C GLN A 645 17.12 5.06 29.18
N ALA A 646 18.14 4.83 28.37
CA ALA A 646 19.53 4.68 28.82
C ALA A 646 20.44 5.66 28.07
N ALA A 647 20.06 6.93 28.07
CA ALA A 647 20.89 7.99 27.49
C ALA A 647 22.23 8.15 28.26
N GLY A 648 23.31 8.35 27.52
CA GLY A 648 24.64 8.57 28.12
C GLY A 648 25.44 7.30 28.41
N LEU A 649 25.10 6.16 27.78
CA LEU A 649 25.96 4.97 27.84
C LEU A 649 27.34 5.24 27.24
N SER A 650 28.37 4.79 27.95
CA SER A 650 29.75 4.77 27.47
C SER A 650 30.10 3.34 27.06
N LEU A 651 30.15 3.07 25.76
CA LEU A 651 30.53 1.74 25.26
C LEU A 651 32.00 1.73 24.87
N PRO A 652 32.72 0.64 25.20
CA PRO A 652 34.13 0.50 24.80
C PRO A 652 34.23 0.34 23.29
N SER A 653 35.27 0.90 22.67
CA SER A 653 35.61 0.58 21.29
C SER A 653 35.96 -0.91 21.17
N PRO A 654 35.61 -1.56 20.07
CA PRO A 654 35.94 -2.99 19.84
C PRO A 654 37.42 -3.31 19.90
N GLU A 655 38.30 -2.30 19.74
CA GLU A 655 39.74 -2.42 19.76
C GLU A 655 40.33 -2.39 21.17
N ILE A 656 39.54 -1.94 22.17
CA ILE A 656 40.02 -1.79 23.57
C ILE A 656 39.84 -3.13 24.31
N SER A 657 40.91 -3.62 24.90
CA SER A 657 40.85 -4.83 25.72
C SER A 657 39.93 -4.65 26.94
N PHE A 658 39.23 -5.68 27.36
CA PHE A 658 38.37 -5.68 28.56
C PHE A 658 39.07 -5.16 29.81
N SER A 659 40.38 -5.44 29.95
CA SER A 659 41.21 -4.96 31.07
C SER A 659 41.31 -3.42 31.13
N ASP A 660 41.14 -2.75 30.01
CA ASP A 660 41.32 -1.32 29.85
C ASP A 660 40.03 -0.54 29.92
N TRP A 661 38.91 -1.24 30.07
CA TRP A 661 37.58 -0.62 30.19
C TRP A 661 37.48 0.17 31.52
N ASP A 662 36.97 1.37 31.46
CA ASP A 662 36.62 2.13 32.65
C ASP A 662 35.36 1.58 33.35
N ALA A 663 35.09 2.07 34.57
CA ALA A 663 33.94 1.61 35.35
C ALA A 663 32.59 1.90 34.67
N GLN A 664 32.49 3.03 33.96
CA GLN A 664 31.25 3.40 33.28
C GLN A 664 31.00 2.55 32.05
N GLN A 665 32.04 2.17 31.33
CA GLN A 665 31.95 1.23 30.21
C GLN A 665 31.49 -0.14 30.69
N ARG A 666 32.04 -0.66 31.77
CA ARG A 666 31.63 -1.95 32.36
C ARG A 666 30.20 -1.94 32.85
N LEU A 667 29.76 -0.86 33.49
CA LEU A 667 28.36 -0.68 33.91
C LEU A 667 27.42 -0.56 32.73
N SER A 668 27.79 0.15 31.68
CA SER A 668 26.99 0.28 30.44
C SER A 668 26.77 -1.07 29.78
N VAL A 669 27.81 -1.90 29.68
CA VAL A 669 27.70 -3.25 29.12
C VAL A 669 26.85 -4.14 30.03
N ALA A 670 27.02 -4.05 31.36
CA ALA A 670 26.19 -4.79 32.31
C ALA A 670 24.70 -4.43 32.24
N LEU A 671 24.38 -3.15 32.06
CA LEU A 671 22.99 -2.70 31.83
C LEU A 671 22.42 -3.31 30.55
N ILE A 672 23.15 -3.23 29.44
CA ILE A 672 22.70 -3.84 28.17
C ILE A 672 22.48 -5.33 28.34
N GLN A 673 23.38 -6.03 29.01
CA GLN A 673 23.19 -7.47 29.27
C GLN A 673 21.98 -7.78 30.13
N GLY A 674 21.73 -7.00 31.19
CA GLY A 674 20.53 -7.15 32.02
C GLY A 674 19.24 -6.96 31.23
N MET A 675 19.19 -5.88 30.44
CA MET A 675 18.02 -5.56 29.61
C MET A 675 17.79 -6.61 28.50
N THR A 676 18.86 -7.02 27.84
CA THR A 676 18.75 -8.05 26.77
C THR A 676 18.36 -9.40 27.34
N SER A 677 18.90 -9.76 28.51
CA SER A 677 18.54 -11.00 29.23
C SER A 677 17.09 -10.99 29.69
N PHE A 678 16.60 -9.86 30.21
CA PHE A 678 15.19 -9.71 30.55
C PHE A 678 14.28 -9.88 29.32
N ALA A 679 14.59 -9.18 28.23
CA ALA A 679 13.82 -9.29 26.99
C ALA A 679 13.82 -10.73 26.44
N LEU A 680 14.96 -11.41 26.51
CA LEU A 680 15.09 -12.81 26.11
C LEU A 680 14.28 -13.76 27.01
N GLY A 681 14.35 -13.53 28.34
CA GLY A 681 13.54 -14.27 29.32
C GLY A 681 12.04 -14.15 29.07
N MET A 682 11.58 -12.92 28.85
CA MET A 682 10.18 -12.65 28.48
C MET A 682 9.81 -13.31 27.15
N SER A 683 10.66 -13.17 26.15
CA SER A 683 10.42 -13.73 24.81
C SER A 683 10.35 -15.26 24.81
N SER A 684 11.14 -15.93 25.64
CA SER A 684 11.21 -17.39 25.75
C SER A 684 10.28 -17.99 26.79
N SER A 685 9.52 -17.17 27.53
CA SER A 685 8.63 -17.64 28.60
C SER A 685 7.51 -18.53 28.07
N LYS A 686 7.43 -19.76 28.57
CA LYS A 686 6.35 -20.70 28.26
C LYS A 686 5.00 -20.22 28.79
N ALA A 687 4.97 -19.54 29.92
CA ALA A 687 3.74 -18.99 30.51
C ALA A 687 3.12 -17.86 29.66
N LEU A 688 3.99 -17.13 28.92
CA LEU A 688 3.61 -16.01 28.09
C LEU A 688 3.62 -16.35 26.58
N ARG A 689 3.63 -17.64 26.24
CA ARG A 689 3.81 -18.08 24.84
C ARG A 689 2.73 -17.56 23.91
N GLU A 690 1.50 -17.47 24.36
CA GLU A 690 0.35 -17.01 23.57
C GLU A 690 0.27 -15.49 23.49
N MET A 691 0.89 -14.79 24.44
CA MET A 691 0.95 -13.34 24.44
C MET A 691 1.85 -12.85 23.30
N ARG A 692 1.39 -11.86 22.57
CA ARG A 692 2.21 -11.13 21.59
C ARG A 692 3.29 -10.35 22.32
N LYS A 693 4.50 -10.41 21.82
CA LYS A 693 5.66 -9.69 22.38
C LYS A 693 6.41 -8.98 21.28
N THR A 694 6.86 -7.77 21.56
CA THR A 694 7.69 -7.01 20.64
C THR A 694 8.90 -6.44 21.36
N VAL A 695 10.07 -6.69 20.80
CA VAL A 695 11.34 -6.11 21.25
C VAL A 695 11.78 -5.09 20.20
N ALA A 696 11.81 -3.82 20.58
CA ALA A 696 12.20 -2.72 19.70
C ALA A 696 13.57 -2.14 20.12
N VAL A 697 14.46 -2.06 19.15
CA VAL A 697 15.86 -1.62 19.35
C VAL A 697 16.19 -0.49 18.36
N PRO A 698 15.86 0.75 18.70
CA PRO A 698 16.35 1.90 17.94
C PRO A 698 17.87 1.97 17.94
N GLU A 699 18.46 2.46 16.86
CA GLU A 699 19.93 2.62 16.72
C GLU A 699 20.67 1.32 17.05
N VAL A 700 20.28 0.23 16.44
CA VAL A 700 20.79 -1.13 16.73
C VAL A 700 22.30 -1.24 16.68
N HIS A 701 22.99 -0.33 15.97
CA HIS A 701 24.46 -0.27 15.92
C HIS A 701 25.11 -0.09 17.30
N ILE A 702 24.38 0.50 18.26
CA ILE A 702 24.86 0.62 19.66
C ILE A 702 24.91 -0.76 20.30
N LEU A 703 23.85 -1.54 20.13
CA LEU A 703 23.77 -2.91 20.64
C LEU A 703 24.78 -3.84 19.94
N LEU A 704 24.98 -3.67 18.61
CA LEU A 704 25.95 -4.47 17.85
C LEU A 704 27.41 -4.25 18.30
N ARG A 705 27.73 -3.11 18.90
CA ARG A 705 29.05 -2.84 19.51
C ARG A 705 29.22 -3.50 20.86
N ALA A 706 28.13 -3.83 21.55
CA ALA A 706 28.19 -4.49 22.84
C ALA A 706 28.46 -5.98 22.67
N THR A 707 29.28 -6.53 23.55
CA THR A 707 29.57 -7.97 23.57
C THR A 707 28.29 -8.77 23.73
N GLY A 708 28.04 -9.69 22.79
CA GLY A 708 26.83 -10.51 22.77
C GLY A 708 25.61 -9.87 22.12
N GLY A 709 25.66 -8.59 21.68
CA GLY A 709 24.52 -7.90 21.09
C GLY A 709 24.04 -8.53 19.78
N ALA A 710 24.95 -8.90 18.89
CA ALA A 710 24.60 -9.60 17.65
C ALA A 710 23.95 -10.98 17.93
N ALA A 711 24.49 -11.73 18.90
CA ALA A 711 23.94 -13.03 19.32
C ALA A 711 22.53 -12.88 19.92
N PHE A 712 22.29 -11.83 20.70
CA PHE A 712 20.97 -11.50 21.25
C PHE A 712 19.95 -11.25 20.13
N LEU A 713 20.29 -10.41 19.16
CA LEU A 713 19.41 -10.11 18.02
C LEU A 713 19.08 -11.36 17.21
N ASP A 714 20.09 -12.16 16.89
CA ASP A 714 19.90 -13.43 16.16
C ASP A 714 19.03 -14.39 16.97
N GLN A 715 19.21 -14.49 18.28
CA GLN A 715 18.42 -15.37 19.14
C GLN A 715 16.94 -14.92 19.21
N ILE A 716 16.67 -13.63 19.41
CA ILE A 716 15.30 -13.10 19.44
C ILE A 716 14.63 -13.31 18.06
N ALA A 717 15.32 -13.01 16.97
CA ALA A 717 14.81 -13.17 15.62
C ALA A 717 14.41 -14.64 15.33
N ARG A 718 15.27 -15.61 15.70
CA ARG A 718 15.00 -17.05 15.53
C ARG A 718 13.90 -17.58 16.43
N MET A 719 13.74 -17.01 17.62
CA MET A 719 12.70 -17.44 18.57
C MET A 719 11.33 -16.85 18.24
N GLY A 720 11.27 -15.81 17.43
CA GLY A 720 10.08 -15.02 17.18
C GLY A 720 8.85 -15.88 16.84
N ARG A 721 8.99 -16.76 15.87
CA ARG A 721 7.91 -17.67 15.44
C ARG A 721 7.41 -18.61 16.55
N ALA A 722 8.33 -19.21 17.32
CA ALA A 722 7.98 -20.21 18.33
C ALA A 722 7.28 -19.62 19.56
N PHE A 723 7.56 -18.37 19.88
CA PHE A 723 7.15 -17.68 21.10
C PHE A 723 6.34 -16.42 20.87
N ASN A 724 5.84 -16.20 19.66
CA ASN A 724 5.05 -15.02 19.31
C ASN A 724 5.75 -13.69 19.67
N THR A 725 7.03 -13.61 19.32
CA THR A 725 7.89 -12.46 19.62
C THR A 725 8.36 -11.82 18.32
N SER A 726 8.17 -10.52 18.18
CA SER A 726 8.65 -9.73 17.05
C SER A 726 9.87 -8.91 17.42
N LEU A 727 10.86 -8.83 16.51
CA LEU A 727 12.03 -7.98 16.64
C LEU A 727 11.91 -6.80 15.67
N VAL A 728 12.02 -5.60 16.21
CA VAL A 728 11.96 -4.36 15.44
C VAL A 728 13.22 -3.55 15.73
N TYR A 729 13.90 -3.09 14.69
CA TYR A 729 15.11 -2.32 14.90
C TYR A 729 15.36 -1.31 13.80
N ASP A 730 16.06 -0.23 14.17
CA ASP A 730 16.48 0.76 13.19
C ASP A 730 18.00 0.90 13.11
N THR A 731 18.49 1.31 11.94
CA THR A 731 19.89 1.58 11.68
C THR A 731 20.08 2.69 10.65
N GLN A 732 21.26 3.30 10.68
CA GLN A 732 21.73 4.19 9.62
C GLN A 732 22.69 3.46 8.66
N ASP A 733 23.04 2.22 8.95
CA ASP A 733 24.05 1.44 8.24
C ASP A 733 23.49 0.08 7.79
N CYS A 734 23.05 0.03 6.52
CA CYS A 734 22.56 -1.19 5.87
C CYS A 734 23.68 -2.22 5.68
N THR A 735 24.94 -1.78 5.48
CA THR A 735 26.05 -2.68 5.20
C THR A 735 26.38 -3.56 6.40
N SER A 736 26.30 -2.98 7.61
CA SER A 736 26.47 -3.73 8.86
C SER A 736 25.41 -4.82 9.05
N ILE A 737 24.16 -4.57 8.62
CA ILE A 737 23.09 -5.58 8.70
C ILE A 737 23.34 -6.70 7.72
N LEU A 738 23.73 -6.41 6.47
CA LEU A 738 24.07 -7.43 5.46
C LEU A 738 25.21 -8.34 5.91
N SER A 739 26.09 -7.86 6.77
CA SER A 739 27.18 -8.67 7.32
C SER A 739 26.72 -9.71 8.36
N LEU A 740 25.42 -9.71 8.72
CA LEU A 740 24.81 -10.61 9.70
C LEU A 740 23.75 -11.53 9.02
N PRO A 741 24.19 -12.59 8.30
CA PRO A 741 23.30 -13.40 7.48
C PRO A 741 22.15 -14.04 8.28
N GLY A 742 22.41 -14.45 9.52
CA GLY A 742 21.35 -15.00 10.39
C GLY A 742 20.23 -14.02 10.67
N LEU A 743 20.54 -12.71 10.75
CA LEU A 743 19.55 -11.67 10.96
C LEU A 743 18.80 -11.32 9.66
N VAL A 744 19.53 -11.29 8.54
CA VAL A 744 18.95 -11.02 7.19
C VAL A 744 17.94 -12.09 6.81
N GLU A 745 18.26 -13.37 7.06
CA GLU A 745 17.34 -14.51 6.79
C GLU A 745 16.01 -14.42 7.58
N GLN A 746 15.99 -13.71 8.70
CA GLN A 746 14.80 -13.53 9.53
C GLN A 746 14.03 -12.23 9.22
N LEU A 747 14.52 -11.43 8.27
CA LEU A 747 13.85 -10.19 7.88
C LEU A 747 12.58 -10.48 7.08
N GLN A 748 11.45 -10.11 7.64
CA GLN A 748 10.17 -10.13 6.98
C GLN A 748 9.83 -8.78 6.34
N GLY A 749 10.04 -7.71 7.07
CA GLY A 749 9.72 -6.35 6.64
C GLY A 749 10.95 -5.46 6.60
N VAL A 750 11.10 -4.67 5.54
CA VAL A 750 12.18 -3.69 5.38
C VAL A 750 11.59 -2.34 5.04
N ARG A 751 12.03 -1.28 5.72
CA ARG A 751 11.64 0.11 5.48
C ARG A 751 12.91 0.92 5.24
N VAL A 752 13.11 1.36 4.01
CA VAL A 752 14.29 2.14 3.61
C VAL A 752 13.88 3.58 3.35
N PHE A 753 14.32 4.48 4.20
CA PHE A 753 14.24 5.92 4.02
C PHE A 753 15.45 6.42 3.22
N GLN A 754 15.51 7.73 2.92
CA GLN A 754 16.58 8.29 2.13
C GLN A 754 17.98 7.87 2.62
N LEU A 755 18.79 7.40 1.68
CA LEU A 755 20.22 7.16 1.82
C LEU A 755 20.99 7.92 0.73
N THR A 756 22.20 8.40 1.03
CA THR A 756 22.94 9.31 0.15
C THR A 756 24.22 8.72 -0.43
N THR A 757 24.74 7.64 0.15
CA THR A 757 25.98 7.01 -0.35
C THR A 757 25.69 5.77 -1.15
N LYS A 758 26.41 5.56 -2.24
CA LYS A 758 26.24 4.42 -3.15
C LYS A 758 26.28 3.08 -2.39
N ALA A 759 27.25 2.87 -1.49
CA ALA A 759 27.38 1.62 -0.74
C ALA A 759 26.13 1.33 0.11
N GLN A 760 25.56 2.34 0.77
CA GLN A 760 24.34 2.19 1.57
C GLN A 760 23.11 1.97 0.70
N GLN A 761 23.03 2.62 -0.47
CA GLN A 761 21.94 2.44 -1.42
C GLN A 761 21.95 1.03 -2.03
N ASP A 762 23.12 0.52 -2.40
CA ASP A 762 23.28 -0.83 -2.94
C ASP A 762 22.90 -1.88 -1.88
N ALA A 763 23.38 -1.71 -0.64
CA ALA A 763 23.02 -2.59 0.47
C ALA A 763 21.52 -2.54 0.79
N ALA A 764 20.90 -1.37 0.74
CA ALA A 764 19.47 -1.21 0.95
C ALA A 764 18.65 -1.85 -0.18
N ALA A 765 19.10 -1.74 -1.43
CA ALA A 765 18.46 -2.42 -2.56
C ALA A 765 18.45 -3.94 -2.36
N GLU A 766 19.58 -4.52 -1.95
CA GLU A 766 19.68 -5.95 -1.64
C GLU A 766 18.73 -6.36 -0.50
N LEU A 767 18.64 -5.59 0.58
CA LEU A 767 17.71 -5.84 1.68
C LEU A 767 16.24 -5.73 1.27
N LEU A 768 15.94 -4.87 0.29
CA LEU A 768 14.60 -4.76 -0.31
C LEU A 768 14.30 -5.88 -1.33
N GLY A 769 15.29 -6.68 -1.72
CA GLY A 769 15.14 -7.65 -2.80
C GLY A 769 15.11 -7.03 -4.19
N LEU A 770 15.61 -5.79 -4.33
CA LEU A 770 15.71 -5.07 -5.59
C LEU A 770 17.12 -5.16 -6.17
N GLU A 771 17.22 -5.07 -7.50
CA GLU A 771 18.52 -4.95 -8.16
C GLU A 771 19.18 -3.60 -7.82
N PRO A 772 20.48 -3.57 -7.43
CA PRO A 772 21.21 -2.35 -7.14
C PRO A 772 21.59 -1.58 -8.43
N SER A 773 20.57 -1.14 -9.16
CA SER A 773 20.68 -0.37 -10.40
C SER A 773 20.83 1.14 -10.14
N GLU A 774 21.15 1.91 -11.17
CA GLU A 774 21.15 3.37 -11.09
C GLU A 774 19.75 3.92 -10.79
N GLN A 775 18.72 3.32 -11.38
CA GLN A 775 17.33 3.67 -11.14
C GLN A 775 16.92 3.45 -9.68
N THR A 776 17.26 2.29 -9.09
CA THR A 776 16.97 1.98 -7.69
C THR A 776 17.68 2.96 -6.75
N ARG A 777 18.95 3.27 -7.02
CA ARG A 777 19.71 4.28 -6.25
C ARG A 777 19.09 5.68 -6.33
N ALA A 778 18.71 6.11 -7.53
CA ALA A 778 18.04 7.40 -7.74
C ALA A 778 16.72 7.47 -6.97
N ARG A 779 15.93 6.40 -6.97
CA ARG A 779 14.68 6.29 -6.22
C ARG A 779 14.91 6.39 -4.71
N ILE A 780 15.88 5.65 -4.15
CA ILE A 780 16.23 5.75 -2.72
C ILE A 780 16.70 7.16 -2.36
N LEU A 781 17.44 7.81 -3.24
CA LEU A 781 17.89 9.20 -3.03
C LEU A 781 16.72 10.18 -3.05
N ALA A 782 15.73 9.97 -3.90
CA ALA A 782 14.57 10.83 -4.06
C ALA A 782 13.62 10.83 -2.86
N LEU A 783 13.60 9.78 -2.03
CA LEU A 783 12.75 9.66 -0.83
C LEU A 783 12.87 10.83 0.17
N GLY A 784 13.92 11.62 0.08
CA GLY A 784 14.10 12.80 0.94
C GLY A 784 13.70 14.11 0.30
N ARG A 785 13.17 14.10 -0.92
CA ARG A 785 12.76 15.30 -1.65
C ARG A 785 11.28 15.57 -1.41
N ASP A 786 10.96 16.82 -1.11
CA ASP A 786 9.57 17.29 -1.11
C ASP A 786 9.19 17.62 -2.55
N GLU A 787 8.08 17.11 -3.03
CA GLU A 787 7.61 17.30 -4.41
C GLU A 787 7.09 18.72 -4.64
N THR A 788 6.54 19.33 -3.59
CA THR A 788 5.94 20.68 -3.67
C THR A 788 6.93 21.80 -3.41
N ASP A 789 7.98 21.52 -2.62
CA ASP A 789 8.99 22.54 -2.29
C ASP A 789 10.39 21.91 -2.19
N ILE A 790 11.19 22.12 -3.21
CA ILE A 790 12.58 21.61 -3.30
C ILE A 790 13.47 22.04 -2.12
N ARG A 791 13.07 23.07 -1.37
CA ARG A 791 13.80 23.55 -0.17
C ARG A 791 13.41 22.77 1.08
N LYS A 792 12.31 22.05 1.06
CA LYS A 792 11.86 21.22 2.15
C LYS A 792 12.38 19.80 2.01
N VAL A 793 12.40 19.12 3.12
CA VAL A 793 12.82 17.72 3.22
C VAL A 793 11.59 16.89 3.51
N ALA A 794 11.29 15.94 2.65
CA ALA A 794 10.27 14.95 2.92
C ALA A 794 10.67 14.09 4.13
N LYS A 795 9.75 13.91 5.06
CA LYS A 795 9.90 13.05 6.23
C LYS A 795 8.86 11.94 6.20
N GLY A 796 9.23 10.75 6.62
CA GLY A 796 8.31 9.61 6.70
C GLY A 796 8.04 8.93 5.36
N ARG A 797 8.82 9.21 4.30
CA ARG A 797 8.73 8.55 3.01
C ARG A 797 9.79 7.45 2.90
N ALA A 798 9.37 6.23 2.55
CA ALA A 798 10.24 5.07 2.52
C ALA A 798 9.87 4.10 1.40
N LEU A 799 10.85 3.37 0.86
CA LEU A 799 10.58 2.12 0.16
C LEU A 799 10.34 1.03 1.19
N VAL A 800 9.24 0.34 1.07
CA VAL A 800 8.80 -0.69 2.01
C VAL A 800 8.70 -2.02 1.28
N ARG A 801 9.37 -3.03 1.80
CA ARG A 801 9.14 -4.44 1.46
C ARG A 801 8.22 -5.05 2.50
N ASP A 802 7.12 -5.62 2.07
CA ASP A 802 6.17 -6.32 2.95
C ASP A 802 6.49 -7.82 3.09
N TRP A 803 5.64 -8.54 3.81
CA TRP A 803 5.76 -9.98 4.07
C TRP A 803 5.55 -10.87 2.83
N ARG A 804 5.07 -10.31 1.72
CA ARG A 804 4.92 -10.98 0.42
C ARG A 804 6.03 -10.61 -0.55
N ASP A 805 7.09 -9.99 -0.07
CA ASP A 805 8.18 -9.41 -0.85
C ASP A 805 7.72 -8.36 -1.88
N GLN A 806 6.52 -7.76 -1.66
CA GLN A 806 6.09 -6.64 -2.46
C GLN A 806 6.80 -5.38 -2.00
N VAL A 807 7.36 -4.64 -2.95
CA VAL A 807 8.05 -3.38 -2.66
C VAL A 807 7.25 -2.22 -3.22
N ALA A 808 6.97 -1.23 -2.39
CA ALA A 808 6.33 0.01 -2.82
C ALA A 808 6.87 1.20 -2.05
N GLU A 809 6.67 2.39 -2.59
CA GLU A 809 6.92 3.63 -1.88
C GLU A 809 5.74 3.93 -0.95
N VAL A 810 6.03 4.25 0.30
CA VAL A 810 5.03 4.51 1.33
C VAL A 810 5.31 5.83 2.01
N GLN A 811 4.28 6.64 2.17
CA GLN A 811 4.27 7.80 3.03
C GLN A 811 3.63 7.43 4.37
N PHE A 812 4.41 7.36 5.44
CA PHE A 812 3.89 7.18 6.79
C PHE A 812 3.11 8.41 7.24
N THR A 813 1.94 8.20 7.80
CA THR A 813 1.00 9.27 8.16
C THR A 813 0.43 9.02 9.55
N PHE A 814 0.36 10.08 10.34
CA PHE A 814 -0.20 10.02 11.70
C PHE A 814 -1.73 9.96 11.68
N PRO A 815 -2.36 9.22 12.61
CA PRO A 815 -3.82 9.16 12.72
C PRO A 815 -4.42 10.52 13.06
N SER A 816 -3.71 11.32 13.87
CA SER A 816 -4.18 12.65 14.28
C SER A 816 -3.00 13.60 14.51
N ARG A 817 -3.31 14.90 14.56
CA ARG A 817 -2.33 15.93 14.90
C ARG A 817 -1.77 15.76 16.31
N THR A 818 -2.57 15.32 17.25
CA THR A 818 -2.12 15.01 18.62
C THR A 818 -1.02 13.95 18.63
N VAL A 819 -1.20 12.86 17.90
CA VAL A 819 -0.19 11.81 17.77
C VAL A 819 1.07 12.34 17.09
N GLN A 820 0.94 13.16 16.06
CA GLN A 820 2.06 13.79 15.38
C GLN A 820 2.89 14.67 16.34
N GLU A 821 2.23 15.50 17.14
CA GLU A 821 2.88 16.40 18.12
C GLU A 821 3.58 15.59 19.23
N LEU A 822 2.93 14.53 19.74
CA LEU A 822 3.50 13.67 20.79
C LEU A 822 4.70 12.84 20.30
N LEU A 823 4.68 12.34 19.06
CA LEU A 823 5.77 11.55 18.47
C LEU A 823 6.88 12.41 17.85
N SER A 824 6.68 13.71 17.76
CA SER A 824 7.71 14.60 17.22
C SER A 824 8.98 14.56 18.09
N THR A 825 10.13 14.34 17.44
CA THR A 825 11.46 14.41 18.08
C THR A 825 12.10 15.79 17.92
N ASP A 826 11.34 16.79 17.46
CA ASP A 826 11.82 18.16 17.32
C ASP A 826 11.99 18.79 18.71
N PRO A 827 13.17 19.35 19.07
CA PRO A 827 13.39 19.99 20.35
C PRO A 827 12.42 21.13 20.67
N ASN A 828 11.88 21.78 19.63
CA ASN A 828 10.88 22.85 19.84
C ASN A 828 9.48 22.30 20.20
N ALA A 829 9.19 21.05 19.89
CA ALA A 829 7.96 20.38 20.29
C ALA A 829 7.99 19.91 21.76
N THR A 830 9.18 19.76 22.35
CA THR A 830 9.39 19.24 23.71
C THR A 830 8.77 20.18 24.77
N LYS A 831 8.83 21.50 24.57
CA LYS A 831 8.18 22.48 25.47
C LYS A 831 6.66 22.31 25.56
N LYS A 832 6.01 21.96 24.47
CA LYS A 832 4.55 21.67 24.47
C LYS A 832 4.21 20.34 25.15
N LYS A 833 5.13 19.37 25.16
CA LYS A 833 4.94 18.10 25.85
C LYS A 833 4.93 18.27 27.36
N GLU A 834 5.84 19.08 27.90
CA GLU A 834 5.91 19.40 29.34
C GLU A 834 4.67 20.12 29.84
N GLU A 835 4.04 20.97 29.00
CA GLU A 835 2.78 21.63 29.31
C GLU A 835 1.56 20.69 29.31
N MET A 836 1.62 19.57 28.60
CA MET A 836 0.57 18.53 28.58
C MET A 836 0.73 17.49 29.71
N GLU A 837 1.91 17.37 30.31
CA GLU A 837 2.18 16.51 31.47
C GLU A 837 1.85 17.19 32.82
N SER A 838 1.79 18.52 32.86
CA SER A 838 1.40 19.30 34.04
C SER A 838 -0.11 19.51 34.12
#